data_be23666e6f4d6416126c625ca0156c80
#
_entry.id   be23666e6f4d6416126c625ca0156c80
#
_cell.length_a   1.000
_cell.length_b   1.000
_cell.length_c   1.000
_cell.angle_alpha   90.00
_cell.angle_beta   90.00
_cell.angle_gamma   90.00
#
_symmetry.space_group_name_H-M   'P 1'
#
loop_
_entity.id
_entity.type
_entity.pdbx_description
1 polymer ?
#
loop_
_entity_poly.entity_id
_entity_poly.type
_entity_poly.pdbx_seq_one_letter_code
_entity_poly.pdbx_strand_id
1 'polypeptide(L)'
;MEINLIKYLRARRPIIWVNSGDYKEIDTIVKEATKDYQDKAIYEYRAFGMVDFETKVKEEDVTDLYNFLDTLYSEGIKTNVFLLIKNAEEEIKDAKNIAYIKKIAETRYSSPDYNFTIIVVSETETVPKELEKFTSILDIPNMSKDEIEKYILKFSKDNNIKVDKKDIGEVAISLKGLTKLEIDHVLNMIIESKNNISISGRDIIIKEKGQIIKKSSILEIIDFKEKIEDIGGLEGLKEWLKSKAQVFRRLDEAKKFGVDTPKGVLLVGMPGCGKSLAAKASARLFNVPLLRLDIGRLLGKYVGESEHNMRVALKTAESISPCILWIDEIEKAFAGINQDGGASDITKRLFGQFLTWLQEKENTVFVVATANDVTVFPPEFFRKGRFDEIFFIDFPNEEEREKIFKIHLEKRGKLNDKIDIKKLAKETIGYCGSDIEEIVKMTVETVFNVEDIENEEDSKLRTQDLLDSIKSIDSLSNILADKIKVLKDGYEKFKIKSASQEVRYRRPKLEDMVIVNGGKYKPSFFNKEIKIFDIEVYKYLVTNKMWNFEKGISVGSVVGSFITNISFFSNSFKNFFSDYKEEKNENHNFSFIGYKSPKENISWWDILKYCNELSKRHNLEPVYNITYDNLNKPILKINQIGESPVEPDKADFKKTEGFRLPTEVEWEWFARGGEVAIQDGTFDKVYSGSDNPEKVAWYRDNSEGETHYVGTKLPNQLGLYDCSGNVWEWCYDTFSSSPISKKVAYIFDINEDNRVLRGGSWKTTNGNCKVTFRTFSDSNNRVNDIGFRIVRTV
;
A
#
# COMPACT_ATOMS: atom_id res chain seq x y z
N MET A 1 15.46 -16.23 -32.24
CA MET A 1 15.11 -17.67 -32.17
C MET A 1 15.97 -18.52 -33.07
N GLU A 2 15.96 -18.28 -34.33
CA GLU A 2 16.86 -18.93 -35.35
C GLU A 2 18.30 -18.96 -34.88
N ILE A 3 18.79 -17.91 -34.25
CA ILE A 3 20.21 -17.78 -33.82
C ILE A 3 20.61 -18.85 -32.80
N ASN A 4 19.73 -19.33 -31.96
CA ASN A 4 20.09 -20.31 -30.92
C ASN A 4 20.10 -21.75 -31.49
N LEU A 5 19.11 -22.13 -32.28
CA LEU A 5 19.14 -23.43 -32.95
C LEU A 5 20.34 -23.55 -33.88
N ILE A 6 20.57 -22.50 -34.71
CA ILE A 6 21.75 -22.43 -35.59
C ILE A 6 23.05 -22.57 -34.79
N LYS A 7 23.17 -21.92 -33.63
CA LYS A 7 24.34 -22.06 -32.75
C LYS A 7 24.57 -23.50 -32.30
N TYR A 8 23.49 -24.17 -31.86
CA TYR A 8 23.61 -25.58 -31.42
C TYR A 8 23.94 -26.52 -32.56
N LEU A 9 23.36 -26.33 -33.75
CA LEU A 9 23.68 -27.09 -34.92
C LEU A 9 25.15 -26.87 -35.33
N ARG A 10 25.64 -25.63 -35.38
CA ARG A 10 27.07 -25.30 -35.69
C ARG A 10 27.99 -25.80 -34.58
N ALA A 11 27.57 -25.83 -33.32
CA ALA A 11 28.30 -26.42 -32.21
C ALA A 11 28.24 -27.94 -32.19
N ARG A 12 27.62 -28.58 -33.19
CA ARG A 12 27.53 -30.02 -33.41
C ARG A 12 26.87 -30.75 -32.24
N ARG A 13 25.89 -30.11 -31.57
CA ARG A 13 25.13 -30.75 -30.49
C ARG A 13 24.37 -31.96 -31.05
N PRO A 14 24.55 -33.18 -30.50
CA PRO A 14 23.91 -34.36 -31.06
C PRO A 14 22.40 -34.42 -30.82
N ILE A 15 21.96 -33.98 -29.63
CA ILE A 15 20.56 -33.99 -29.26
C ILE A 15 20.16 -32.59 -28.84
N ILE A 16 19.07 -32.05 -29.41
CA ILE A 16 18.48 -30.76 -29.05
C ILE A 16 17.06 -31.02 -28.63
N TRP A 17 16.76 -30.76 -27.36
CA TRP A 17 15.42 -30.89 -26.78
C TRP A 17 14.73 -29.57 -26.82
N VAL A 18 13.67 -29.45 -27.62
CA VAL A 18 12.91 -28.24 -27.83
C VAL A 18 11.63 -28.33 -27.01
N ASN A 19 11.49 -27.45 -26.03
CA ASN A 19 10.28 -27.38 -25.20
C ASN A 19 9.23 -26.50 -25.90
N SER A 20 8.32 -27.14 -26.67
CA SER A 20 7.24 -26.44 -27.38
C SER A 20 6.18 -27.42 -27.86
N GLY A 21 4.89 -26.95 -27.85
CA GLY A 21 3.77 -27.64 -28.49
C GLY A 21 3.41 -27.10 -29.88
N ASP A 22 4.06 -26.04 -30.34
CA ASP A 22 3.79 -25.46 -31.70
C ASP A 22 4.70 -26.08 -32.76
N TYR A 23 4.27 -27.23 -33.27
CA TYR A 23 5.04 -27.96 -34.28
C TYR A 23 5.22 -27.18 -35.59
N LYS A 24 4.28 -26.31 -35.95
CA LYS A 24 4.34 -25.51 -37.19
C LYS A 24 5.42 -24.44 -37.10
N GLU A 25 5.54 -23.84 -35.93
CA GLU A 25 6.61 -22.87 -35.67
C GLU A 25 7.98 -23.57 -35.69
N ILE A 26 8.10 -24.74 -35.07
CA ILE A 26 9.30 -25.55 -35.04
C ILE A 26 9.74 -25.94 -36.46
N ASP A 27 8.81 -26.39 -37.31
CA ASP A 27 9.10 -26.70 -38.69
C ASP A 27 9.71 -25.52 -39.45
N THR A 28 9.19 -24.32 -39.22
CA THR A 28 9.70 -23.09 -39.83
C THR A 28 11.12 -22.79 -39.33
N ILE A 29 11.35 -22.92 -38.03
CA ILE A 29 12.67 -22.68 -37.41
C ILE A 29 13.69 -23.70 -37.92
N VAL A 30 13.32 -24.96 -38.03
CA VAL A 30 14.23 -26.04 -38.53
C VAL A 30 14.53 -25.83 -39.98
N LYS A 31 13.55 -25.50 -40.82
CA LYS A 31 13.78 -25.17 -42.25
C LYS A 31 14.82 -24.07 -42.44
N GLU A 32 14.66 -22.97 -41.68
CA GLU A 32 15.58 -21.85 -41.77
C GLU A 32 16.97 -22.17 -41.18
N ALA A 33 17.01 -22.85 -40.05
CA ALA A 33 18.27 -23.23 -39.38
C ALA A 33 19.10 -24.22 -40.18
N THR A 34 18.48 -25.04 -41.02
CA THR A 34 19.14 -26.04 -41.87
C THR A 34 19.36 -25.56 -43.28
N LYS A 35 19.02 -24.34 -43.67
CA LYS A 35 19.07 -23.79 -45.01
C LYS A 35 20.48 -23.80 -45.61
N ASP A 36 21.50 -23.51 -44.81
CA ASP A 36 22.89 -23.41 -45.22
C ASP A 36 23.60 -24.78 -45.37
N TYR A 37 22.94 -25.90 -44.97
CA TYR A 37 23.53 -27.21 -45.07
C TYR A 37 23.28 -27.79 -46.47
N GLN A 38 24.37 -28.14 -47.17
CA GLN A 38 24.33 -28.86 -48.42
C GLN A 38 24.06 -30.34 -48.18
N ASP A 39 23.44 -31.05 -49.11
CA ASP A 39 23.12 -32.47 -49.04
C ASP A 39 22.50 -32.88 -47.72
N LYS A 40 21.42 -32.22 -47.32
CA LYS A 40 20.67 -32.48 -46.09
C LYS A 40 19.48 -33.41 -46.32
N ALA A 41 19.23 -34.27 -45.31
CA ALA A 41 18.01 -35.04 -45.16
C ALA A 41 17.32 -34.66 -43.87
N ILE A 42 16.05 -34.33 -43.93
CA ILE A 42 15.22 -33.98 -42.74
C ILE A 42 14.13 -35.02 -42.62
N TYR A 43 14.16 -35.79 -41.56
CA TYR A 43 13.17 -36.82 -41.24
C TYR A 43 12.31 -36.35 -40.08
N GLU A 44 11.00 -36.74 -40.09
CA GLU A 44 10.09 -36.48 -39.00
C GLU A 44 9.50 -37.80 -38.52
N TYR A 45 9.63 -38.07 -37.21
CA TYR A 45 9.03 -39.24 -36.57
C TYR A 45 7.96 -38.77 -35.58
N ARG A 46 6.79 -39.46 -35.60
CA ARG A 46 5.70 -39.27 -34.62
C ARG A 46 5.27 -40.64 -34.07
N ALA A 47 4.52 -40.66 -32.98
CA ALA A 47 4.04 -41.90 -32.34
C ALA A 47 3.32 -42.89 -33.31
N PHE A 48 2.81 -42.42 -34.41
CA PHE A 48 2.20 -43.25 -35.45
C PHE A 48 3.11 -43.66 -36.63
N GLY A 49 4.41 -43.32 -36.52
CA GLY A 49 5.44 -43.68 -37.54
C GLY A 49 6.12 -42.49 -38.19
N MET A 50 6.87 -42.78 -39.26
CA MET A 50 7.58 -41.76 -40.06
C MET A 50 6.58 -40.92 -40.85
N VAL A 51 6.97 -39.65 -41.03
CA VAL A 51 6.18 -38.65 -41.76
C VAL A 51 7.17 -37.88 -42.65
N ASP A 52 6.81 -37.73 -43.89
CA ASP A 52 7.60 -36.83 -44.78
C ASP A 52 7.54 -35.38 -44.24
N PHE A 53 8.72 -34.79 -44.08
CA PHE A 53 8.84 -33.48 -43.43
C PHE A 53 8.19 -32.33 -44.22
N GLU A 54 8.14 -32.43 -45.57
CA GLU A 54 7.61 -31.37 -46.42
C GLU A 54 6.10 -31.54 -46.66
N THR A 55 5.67 -32.75 -47.02
CA THR A 55 4.27 -33.02 -47.38
C THR A 55 3.39 -33.34 -46.19
N LYS A 56 4.00 -33.70 -45.07
CA LYS A 56 3.35 -34.18 -43.86
C LYS A 56 2.49 -35.44 -44.06
N VAL A 57 2.81 -36.23 -45.11
CA VAL A 57 2.14 -37.51 -45.36
C VAL A 57 2.90 -38.62 -44.64
N LYS A 58 2.17 -39.57 -44.06
CA LYS A 58 2.78 -40.74 -43.39
C LYS A 58 3.43 -41.67 -44.44
N GLU A 59 4.66 -42.10 -44.12
CA GLU A 59 5.36 -43.14 -44.88
C GLU A 59 4.89 -44.53 -44.45
N GLU A 60 4.56 -45.40 -45.41
CA GLU A 60 3.96 -46.69 -45.08
C GLU A 60 5.00 -47.71 -44.61
N ASP A 61 6.25 -47.57 -44.98
CA ASP A 61 7.26 -48.63 -44.81
C ASP A 61 7.95 -48.62 -43.43
N VAL A 62 7.84 -47.55 -42.64
CA VAL A 62 8.50 -47.41 -41.34
C VAL A 62 7.54 -47.02 -40.23
N THR A 63 7.23 -47.96 -39.38
CA THR A 63 6.22 -47.77 -38.29
C THR A 63 6.85 -47.69 -36.92
N ASP A 64 8.13 -48.00 -36.76
CA ASP A 64 8.82 -48.14 -35.46
C ASP A 64 10.10 -47.33 -35.43
N LEU A 65 10.29 -46.55 -34.40
CA LEU A 65 11.48 -45.68 -34.20
C LEU A 65 12.77 -46.52 -34.14
N TYR A 66 12.73 -47.68 -33.47
CA TYR A 66 13.87 -48.55 -33.33
C TYR A 66 14.37 -49.02 -34.71
N ASN A 67 13.52 -49.58 -35.56
CA ASN A 67 13.86 -50.05 -36.89
C ASN A 67 14.38 -48.94 -37.78
N PHE A 68 13.84 -47.75 -37.66
CA PHE A 68 14.30 -46.55 -38.37
C PHE A 68 15.72 -46.15 -37.94
N LEU A 69 15.99 -46.10 -36.64
CA LEU A 69 17.28 -45.72 -36.10
C LEU A 69 18.34 -46.78 -36.44
N ASP A 70 17.96 -48.06 -36.44
CA ASP A 70 18.84 -49.18 -36.82
C ASP A 70 19.22 -49.14 -38.29
N THR A 71 18.24 -48.92 -39.18
CA THR A 71 18.49 -48.75 -40.63
C THR A 71 19.42 -47.57 -40.91
N LEU A 72 19.08 -46.39 -40.35
CA LEU A 72 19.95 -45.22 -40.54
C LEU A 72 21.37 -45.41 -40.02
N TYR A 73 21.53 -46.09 -38.90
CA TYR A 73 22.83 -46.35 -38.32
C TYR A 73 23.64 -47.38 -39.17
N SER A 74 22.99 -48.41 -39.73
CA SER A 74 23.59 -49.50 -40.46
C SER A 74 23.97 -49.13 -41.90
N GLU A 75 23.19 -48.28 -42.56
CA GLU A 75 23.47 -47.81 -43.94
C GLU A 75 24.62 -46.80 -44.05
N GLY A 76 25.08 -46.28 -42.97
CA GLY A 76 26.14 -45.29 -42.92
C GLY A 76 25.70 -43.91 -43.46
N ILE A 77 25.87 -42.86 -42.65
CA ILE A 77 25.40 -41.49 -42.95
C ILE A 77 26.43 -40.81 -43.83
N LYS A 78 26.01 -40.53 -45.08
CA LYS A 78 26.83 -39.77 -46.07
C LYS A 78 26.41 -38.30 -46.20
N THR A 79 25.35 -37.86 -45.56
CA THR A 79 24.70 -36.53 -45.67
C THR A 79 24.44 -35.93 -44.29
N ASN A 80 24.07 -34.66 -44.25
CA ASN A 80 23.63 -34.01 -43.03
C ASN A 80 22.22 -34.48 -42.66
N VAL A 81 22.06 -35.27 -41.62
CA VAL A 81 20.77 -35.82 -41.19
C VAL A 81 20.24 -35.07 -40.00
N PHE A 82 18.99 -34.62 -40.11
CA PHE A 82 18.21 -34.02 -39.02
C PHE A 82 16.96 -34.85 -38.77
N LEU A 83 16.86 -35.47 -37.61
CA LEU A 83 15.70 -36.25 -37.21
C LEU A 83 14.86 -35.48 -36.21
N LEU A 84 13.65 -35.09 -36.59
CA LEU A 84 12.66 -34.47 -35.69
C LEU A 84 11.81 -35.57 -35.08
N ILE A 85 11.78 -35.67 -33.76
CA ILE A 85 10.91 -36.58 -33.02
C ILE A 85 9.83 -35.73 -32.33
N LYS A 86 8.57 -35.91 -32.72
CA LYS A 86 7.42 -35.18 -32.22
C LYS A 86 6.37 -36.11 -31.66
N ASN A 87 5.80 -35.78 -30.49
CA ASN A 87 4.77 -36.59 -29.84
C ASN A 87 5.13 -38.08 -29.70
N ALA A 88 6.38 -38.39 -29.41
CA ALA A 88 6.88 -39.76 -29.27
C ALA A 88 7.64 -39.92 -27.95
N GLU A 89 7.11 -39.36 -26.87
CA GLU A 89 7.76 -39.31 -25.55
C GLU A 89 7.92 -40.71 -24.92
N GLU A 90 6.95 -41.58 -25.14
CA GLU A 90 7.01 -42.98 -24.65
C GLU A 90 8.05 -43.78 -25.41
N GLU A 91 8.13 -43.61 -26.73
CA GLU A 91 9.11 -44.26 -27.58
C GLU A 91 10.53 -43.82 -27.24
N ILE A 92 10.73 -42.54 -26.90
CA ILE A 92 12.04 -42.06 -26.50
C ILE A 92 12.47 -42.66 -25.16
N LYS A 93 11.55 -43.03 -24.28
CA LYS A 93 11.84 -43.66 -22.98
C LYS A 93 12.12 -45.16 -23.09
N ASP A 94 11.82 -45.75 -24.23
CA ASP A 94 12.14 -47.17 -24.45
C ASP A 94 13.65 -47.43 -24.40
N ALA A 95 14.08 -48.44 -23.66
CA ALA A 95 15.48 -48.73 -23.41
C ALA A 95 16.29 -49.01 -24.70
N LYS A 96 15.68 -49.62 -25.73
CA LYS A 96 16.33 -49.88 -27.00
C LYS A 96 16.53 -48.58 -27.79
N ASN A 97 15.50 -47.72 -27.82
CA ASN A 97 15.60 -46.44 -28.48
C ASN A 97 16.64 -45.51 -27.80
N ILE A 98 16.66 -45.52 -26.47
CA ILE A 98 17.68 -44.78 -25.69
C ILE A 98 19.10 -45.28 -26.08
N ALA A 99 19.31 -46.58 -26.19
CA ALA A 99 20.61 -47.15 -26.54
C ALA A 99 21.08 -46.69 -27.93
N TYR A 100 20.17 -46.69 -28.94
CA TYR A 100 20.50 -46.19 -30.29
C TYR A 100 20.74 -44.67 -30.34
N ILE A 101 19.85 -43.88 -29.73
CA ILE A 101 19.97 -42.43 -29.64
C ILE A 101 21.31 -42.08 -28.98
N LYS A 102 21.66 -42.73 -27.89
CA LYS A 102 22.95 -42.55 -27.23
C LYS A 102 24.12 -42.91 -28.14
N LYS A 103 24.05 -44.05 -28.86
CA LYS A 103 25.09 -44.49 -29.77
C LYS A 103 25.29 -43.48 -30.91
N ILE A 104 24.22 -42.99 -31.48
CA ILE A 104 24.25 -41.91 -32.51
C ILE A 104 24.92 -40.66 -31.96
N ALA A 105 24.54 -40.23 -30.73
CA ALA A 105 25.10 -39.07 -30.07
C ALA A 105 26.62 -39.22 -29.79
N GLU A 106 27.05 -40.39 -29.32
CA GLU A 106 28.47 -40.70 -29.08
C GLU A 106 29.26 -40.68 -30.40
N THR A 107 28.72 -41.29 -31.48
CA THR A 107 29.37 -41.31 -32.80
C THR A 107 29.51 -39.89 -33.36
N ARG A 108 28.47 -39.07 -33.26
CA ARG A 108 28.52 -37.64 -33.68
C ARG A 108 29.60 -36.86 -32.93
N TYR A 109 29.75 -37.12 -31.65
CA TYR A 109 30.72 -36.45 -30.81
C TYR A 109 32.16 -36.84 -31.17
N SER A 110 32.39 -38.12 -31.53
CA SER A 110 33.70 -38.68 -31.79
C SER A 110 34.17 -38.58 -33.25
N SER A 111 33.25 -38.47 -34.22
CA SER A 111 33.55 -38.50 -35.66
C SER A 111 33.17 -37.19 -36.33
N PRO A 112 34.14 -36.39 -36.82
CA PRO A 112 33.85 -35.09 -37.46
C PRO A 112 32.94 -35.18 -38.69
N ASP A 113 33.05 -36.28 -39.44
CA ASP A 113 32.28 -36.47 -40.68
C ASP A 113 30.87 -36.99 -40.44
N TYR A 114 30.52 -37.41 -39.23
CA TYR A 114 29.22 -37.94 -38.90
C TYR A 114 28.25 -36.83 -38.49
N ASN A 115 27.36 -36.39 -39.36
CA ASN A 115 26.48 -35.28 -39.19
C ASN A 115 25.04 -35.70 -38.98
N PHE A 116 24.74 -36.32 -37.83
CA PHE A 116 23.37 -36.66 -37.43
C PHE A 116 22.97 -35.82 -36.19
N THR A 117 21.87 -35.06 -36.28
CA THR A 117 21.30 -34.32 -35.15
C THR A 117 19.86 -34.76 -34.89
N ILE A 118 19.56 -35.11 -33.64
CA ILE A 118 18.22 -35.44 -33.22
C ILE A 118 17.61 -34.19 -32.56
N ILE A 119 16.43 -33.81 -32.99
CA ILE A 119 15.66 -32.69 -32.47
C ILE A 119 14.40 -33.28 -31.89
N VAL A 120 14.32 -33.33 -30.56
CA VAL A 120 13.13 -33.81 -29.84
C VAL A 120 12.26 -32.62 -29.52
N VAL A 121 10.98 -32.69 -29.93
CA VAL A 121 9.98 -31.63 -29.65
C VAL A 121 8.96 -32.20 -28.70
N SER A 122 8.93 -31.69 -27.46
CA SER A 122 8.07 -32.16 -26.38
C SER A 122 7.60 -30.99 -25.54
N GLU A 123 6.41 -31.12 -24.97
CA GLU A 123 5.87 -30.17 -23.96
C GLU A 123 6.44 -30.46 -22.55
N THR A 124 7.11 -31.57 -22.36
CA THR A 124 7.68 -31.98 -21.07
C THR A 124 9.23 -31.90 -21.09
N GLU A 125 9.80 -31.44 -19.96
CA GLU A 125 11.26 -31.34 -19.80
C GLU A 125 11.93 -32.66 -19.33
N THR A 126 11.27 -33.80 -19.47
CA THR A 126 11.75 -35.09 -18.96
C THR A 126 12.74 -35.73 -19.91
N VAL A 127 13.98 -35.28 -19.89
CA VAL A 127 15.09 -35.92 -20.61
C VAL A 127 15.51 -37.20 -19.88
N PRO A 128 15.61 -38.38 -20.56
CA PRO A 128 16.16 -39.58 -19.96
C PRO A 128 17.60 -39.33 -19.45
N LYS A 129 17.92 -39.84 -18.24
CA LYS A 129 19.23 -39.65 -17.56
C LYS A 129 20.42 -40.07 -18.42
N GLU A 130 20.24 -41.10 -19.20
CA GLU A 130 21.26 -41.66 -20.09
C GLU A 130 21.62 -40.73 -21.24
N LEU A 131 20.69 -39.81 -21.62
CA LEU A 131 20.85 -38.83 -22.70
C LEU A 131 21.21 -37.42 -22.23
N GLU A 132 21.11 -37.12 -20.94
CA GLU A 132 21.34 -35.77 -20.40
C GLU A 132 22.66 -35.14 -20.84
N LYS A 133 23.76 -35.90 -20.85
CA LYS A 133 25.10 -35.41 -21.22
C LYS A 133 25.22 -34.97 -22.67
N PHE A 134 24.40 -35.53 -23.55
CA PHE A 134 24.40 -35.28 -24.99
C PHE A 134 23.32 -34.28 -25.41
N THR A 135 22.39 -33.95 -24.49
CA THR A 135 21.22 -33.13 -24.78
C THR A 135 21.46 -31.65 -24.41
N SER A 136 21.04 -30.79 -25.30
CA SER A 136 20.93 -29.36 -25.05
C SER A 136 19.46 -28.96 -25.07
N ILE A 137 18.96 -28.31 -24.01
CA ILE A 137 17.57 -27.83 -23.95
C ILE A 137 17.49 -26.48 -24.63
N LEU A 138 16.49 -26.32 -25.49
CA LEU A 138 16.17 -25.08 -26.18
C LEU A 138 14.75 -24.66 -25.84
N ASP A 139 14.62 -23.61 -25.05
CA ASP A 139 13.36 -22.96 -24.79
C ASP A 139 13.03 -21.97 -25.91
N ILE A 140 11.81 -22.01 -26.40
CA ILE A 140 11.32 -21.04 -27.38
C ILE A 140 10.63 -19.93 -26.58
N PRO A 141 11.21 -18.72 -26.52
CA PRO A 141 10.58 -17.62 -25.82
C PRO A 141 9.33 -17.16 -26.56
N ASN A 142 8.28 -16.81 -25.82
CA ASN A 142 7.10 -16.19 -26.38
C ASN A 142 7.44 -14.88 -27.10
N MET A 143 6.65 -14.49 -28.09
CA MET A 143 6.83 -13.28 -28.88
C MET A 143 6.89 -12.04 -27.98
N SER A 144 7.84 -11.15 -28.24
CA SER A 144 7.90 -9.83 -27.62
C SER A 144 6.75 -8.94 -28.11
N LYS A 145 6.46 -7.84 -27.38
CA LYS A 145 5.45 -6.87 -27.80
C LYS A 145 5.65 -6.40 -29.24
N ASP A 146 6.87 -6.02 -29.59
CA ASP A 146 7.20 -5.51 -30.93
C ASP A 146 7.04 -6.56 -32.05
N GLU A 147 7.32 -7.82 -31.73
CA GLU A 147 7.09 -8.95 -32.65
C GLU A 147 5.59 -9.20 -32.83
N ILE A 148 4.81 -9.14 -31.76
CA ILE A 148 3.32 -9.26 -31.82
C ILE A 148 2.72 -8.12 -32.61
N GLU A 149 3.16 -6.87 -32.40
CA GLU A 149 2.70 -5.72 -33.21
C GLU A 149 2.96 -5.93 -34.70
N LYS A 150 4.16 -6.35 -35.08
CA LYS A 150 4.52 -6.70 -36.46
C LYS A 150 3.67 -7.84 -37.00
N TYR A 151 3.40 -8.84 -36.12
CA TYR A 151 2.59 -9.98 -36.48
C TYR A 151 1.13 -9.62 -36.72
N ILE A 152 0.51 -8.79 -35.86
CA ILE A 152 -0.84 -8.25 -36.06
C ILE A 152 -0.95 -7.50 -37.38
N LEU A 153 0.04 -6.65 -37.71
CA LEU A 153 0.06 -5.89 -38.95
C LEU A 153 0.18 -6.81 -40.19
N LYS A 154 0.97 -7.86 -40.11
CA LYS A 154 1.10 -8.86 -41.17
C LYS A 154 -0.19 -9.63 -41.34
N PHE A 155 -0.73 -10.15 -40.22
CA PHE A 155 -1.98 -10.91 -40.18
C PHE A 155 -3.17 -10.09 -40.75
N SER A 156 -3.24 -8.81 -40.42
CA SER A 156 -4.27 -7.92 -40.91
C SER A 156 -4.18 -7.69 -42.42
N LYS A 157 -2.96 -7.60 -42.98
CA LYS A 157 -2.75 -7.48 -44.43
C LYS A 157 -3.13 -8.79 -45.14
N ASP A 158 -2.67 -9.92 -44.63
CA ASP A 158 -2.89 -11.24 -45.21
C ASP A 158 -4.39 -11.60 -45.27
N ASN A 159 -5.17 -11.10 -44.32
CA ASN A 159 -6.62 -11.34 -44.22
C ASN A 159 -7.50 -10.14 -44.63
N ASN A 160 -6.89 -9.05 -45.11
CA ASN A 160 -7.60 -7.85 -45.60
C ASN A 160 -8.50 -7.17 -44.53
N ILE A 161 -8.02 -7.08 -43.27
CA ILE A 161 -8.77 -6.62 -42.10
C ILE A 161 -8.32 -5.24 -41.65
N LYS A 162 -9.27 -4.43 -41.19
CA LYS A 162 -8.98 -3.12 -40.62
C LYS A 162 -8.41 -3.25 -39.22
N VAL A 163 -7.30 -2.54 -38.94
CA VAL A 163 -6.68 -2.44 -37.64
C VAL A 163 -6.63 -0.98 -37.22
N ASP A 164 -7.06 -0.66 -36.02
CA ASP A 164 -6.84 0.66 -35.45
C ASP A 164 -5.38 0.77 -34.95
N LYS A 165 -4.60 1.59 -35.65
CA LYS A 165 -3.17 1.77 -35.37
C LYS A 165 -2.91 2.29 -33.96
N LYS A 166 -3.86 2.99 -33.33
CA LYS A 166 -3.72 3.48 -31.96
C LYS A 166 -3.83 2.35 -30.93
N ASP A 167 -4.59 1.31 -31.27
CA ASP A 167 -4.89 0.21 -30.35
C ASP A 167 -3.89 -0.96 -30.46
N ILE A 168 -3.07 -1.02 -31.51
CA ILE A 168 -2.15 -2.14 -31.78
C ILE A 168 -1.27 -2.44 -30.55
N GLY A 169 -0.70 -1.41 -29.94
CA GLY A 169 0.20 -1.57 -28.81
C GLY A 169 -0.50 -2.18 -27.59
N GLU A 170 -1.75 -1.80 -27.34
CA GLU A 170 -2.53 -2.35 -26.20
C GLU A 170 -3.02 -3.77 -26.47
N VAL A 171 -3.42 -4.05 -27.72
CA VAL A 171 -3.79 -5.40 -28.16
C VAL A 171 -2.58 -6.33 -28.08
N ALA A 172 -1.40 -5.88 -28.53
CA ALA A 172 -0.15 -6.64 -28.46
C ALA A 172 0.25 -6.94 -27.02
N ILE A 173 0.12 -5.97 -26.10
CA ILE A 173 0.34 -6.20 -24.67
C ILE A 173 -0.62 -7.26 -24.13
N SER A 174 -1.89 -7.19 -24.54
CA SER A 174 -2.91 -8.14 -24.10
C SER A 174 -2.67 -9.56 -24.62
N LEU A 175 -2.11 -9.70 -25.83
CA LEU A 175 -1.75 -10.99 -26.44
C LEU A 175 -0.41 -11.55 -25.94
N LYS A 176 0.41 -10.75 -25.27
CA LYS A 176 1.71 -11.19 -24.76
C LYS A 176 1.56 -12.44 -23.88
N GLY A 177 2.48 -13.39 -24.03
CA GLY A 177 2.46 -14.64 -23.29
C GLY A 177 1.72 -15.79 -23.98
N LEU A 178 0.96 -15.52 -25.03
CA LEU A 178 0.37 -16.54 -25.88
C LEU A 178 1.40 -17.04 -26.89
N THR A 179 1.27 -18.33 -27.24
CA THR A 179 1.99 -18.90 -28.38
C THR A 179 1.46 -18.31 -29.70
N LYS A 180 2.22 -18.45 -30.76
CA LYS A 180 1.79 -17.94 -32.07
C LYS A 180 0.47 -18.54 -32.55
N LEU A 181 0.28 -19.84 -32.32
CA LEU A 181 -0.97 -20.55 -32.64
C LEU A 181 -2.15 -19.99 -31.86
N GLU A 182 -1.96 -19.73 -30.57
CA GLU A 182 -3.01 -19.15 -29.72
C GLU A 182 -3.33 -17.70 -30.13
N ILE A 183 -2.31 -16.93 -30.53
CA ILE A 183 -2.51 -15.56 -31.06
C ILE A 183 -3.37 -15.64 -32.34
N ASP A 184 -3.07 -16.55 -33.26
CA ASP A 184 -3.87 -16.75 -34.46
C ASP A 184 -5.34 -17.07 -34.15
N HIS A 185 -5.58 -17.99 -33.23
CA HIS A 185 -6.92 -18.35 -32.78
C HIS A 185 -7.66 -17.14 -32.21
N VAL A 186 -7.03 -16.38 -31.32
CA VAL A 186 -7.62 -15.21 -30.68
C VAL A 186 -7.91 -14.11 -31.70
N LEU A 187 -6.97 -13.83 -32.62
CA LEU A 187 -7.18 -12.86 -33.68
C LEU A 187 -8.36 -13.24 -34.59
N ASN A 188 -8.47 -14.52 -34.97
CA ASN A 188 -9.61 -15.01 -35.75
C ASN A 188 -10.93 -14.83 -35.02
N MET A 189 -11.00 -15.12 -33.70
CA MET A 189 -12.20 -14.90 -32.88
C MET A 189 -12.58 -13.44 -32.75
N ILE A 190 -11.59 -12.54 -32.63
CA ILE A 190 -11.82 -11.09 -32.60
C ILE A 190 -12.45 -10.63 -33.93
N ILE A 191 -11.94 -11.13 -35.04
CA ILE A 191 -12.44 -10.80 -36.37
C ILE A 191 -13.87 -11.27 -36.55
N GLU A 192 -14.14 -12.52 -36.23
CA GLU A 192 -15.48 -13.11 -36.37
C GLU A 192 -16.53 -12.34 -35.55
N SER A 193 -16.15 -11.85 -34.36
CA SER A 193 -17.09 -11.16 -33.48
C SER A 193 -17.17 -9.65 -33.68
N LYS A 194 -16.11 -8.98 -34.15
CA LYS A 194 -15.99 -7.52 -34.18
C LYS A 194 -15.65 -6.93 -35.55
N ASN A 195 -15.28 -7.76 -36.52
CA ASN A 195 -14.89 -7.37 -37.88
C ASN A 195 -13.69 -6.40 -37.95
N ASN A 196 -13.02 -6.11 -36.83
CA ASN A 196 -11.79 -5.32 -36.76
C ASN A 196 -10.93 -5.73 -35.57
N ILE A 197 -9.63 -5.48 -35.64
CA ILE A 197 -8.71 -5.68 -34.53
C ILE A 197 -8.56 -4.36 -33.80
N SER A 198 -9.19 -4.26 -32.62
CA SER A 198 -9.17 -3.08 -31.76
C SER A 198 -9.22 -3.49 -30.27
N ILE A 199 -9.11 -2.50 -29.39
CA ILE A 199 -9.19 -2.69 -27.94
C ILE A 199 -10.51 -3.33 -27.49
N SER A 200 -11.59 -3.20 -28.31
CA SER A 200 -12.88 -3.82 -28.02
C SER A 200 -12.87 -5.36 -28.09
N GLY A 201 -11.83 -5.97 -28.66
CA GLY A 201 -11.57 -7.41 -28.66
C GLY A 201 -10.92 -7.95 -27.38
N ARG A 202 -10.58 -7.08 -26.42
CA ARG A 202 -9.85 -7.45 -25.22
C ARG A 202 -10.56 -8.48 -24.34
N ASP A 203 -11.89 -8.40 -24.22
CA ASP A 203 -12.67 -9.36 -23.44
C ASP A 203 -12.54 -10.78 -24.01
N ILE A 204 -12.39 -10.90 -25.33
CA ILE A 204 -12.14 -12.17 -26.02
C ILE A 204 -10.75 -12.69 -25.65
N ILE A 205 -9.73 -11.83 -25.70
CA ILE A 205 -8.35 -12.19 -25.32
C ILE A 205 -8.31 -12.71 -23.88
N ILE A 206 -8.95 -12.01 -22.95
CA ILE A 206 -9.01 -12.40 -21.53
C ILE A 206 -9.71 -13.75 -21.37
N LYS A 207 -10.83 -13.96 -22.10
CA LYS A 207 -11.59 -15.20 -22.06
C LYS A 207 -10.78 -16.38 -22.60
N GLU A 208 -10.04 -16.19 -23.71
CA GLU A 208 -9.20 -17.25 -24.27
C GLU A 208 -7.97 -17.55 -23.41
N LYS A 209 -7.30 -16.55 -22.87
CA LYS A 209 -6.30 -16.76 -21.80
C LYS A 209 -6.89 -17.56 -20.63
N GLY A 210 -8.16 -17.33 -20.31
CA GLY A 210 -8.92 -18.12 -19.31
C GLY A 210 -9.05 -19.59 -19.63
N GLN A 211 -9.16 -19.98 -20.90
CA GLN A 211 -9.21 -21.37 -21.32
C GLN A 211 -7.88 -22.09 -21.04
N ILE A 212 -6.75 -21.41 -21.25
CA ILE A 212 -5.43 -21.95 -20.95
C ILE A 212 -5.28 -22.25 -19.46
N ILE A 213 -5.77 -21.32 -18.59
CA ILE A 213 -5.72 -21.48 -17.14
C ILE A 213 -6.62 -22.62 -16.66
N LYS A 214 -7.81 -22.80 -17.28
CA LYS A 214 -8.72 -23.92 -16.93
C LYS A 214 -8.08 -25.28 -17.14
N LYS A 215 -7.09 -25.41 -18.02
CA LYS A 215 -6.28 -26.61 -18.18
C LYS A 215 -5.30 -26.83 -17.02
N SER A 216 -4.90 -25.75 -16.33
CA SER A 216 -4.09 -25.82 -15.10
C SER A 216 -5.05 -25.94 -13.91
N SER A 217 -5.06 -27.09 -13.22
CA SER A 217 -5.95 -27.32 -12.06
C SER A 217 -5.61 -26.47 -10.82
N ILE A 218 -4.49 -25.72 -10.84
CA ILE A 218 -3.91 -25.04 -9.69
C ILE A 218 -4.26 -23.54 -9.67
N LEU A 219 -4.40 -22.92 -10.85
CA LEU A 219 -4.77 -21.52 -11.02
C LEU A 219 -6.22 -21.38 -11.43
N GLU A 220 -6.89 -20.37 -10.92
CA GLU A 220 -8.25 -19.99 -11.29
C GLU A 220 -8.29 -18.55 -11.79
N ILE A 221 -9.01 -18.27 -12.88
CA ILE A 221 -9.36 -16.89 -13.23
C ILE A 221 -10.57 -16.49 -12.40
N ILE A 222 -10.44 -15.35 -11.74
CA ILE A 222 -11.52 -14.74 -10.97
C ILE A 222 -12.13 -13.61 -11.79
N ASP A 223 -13.42 -13.75 -12.11
CA ASP A 223 -14.20 -12.63 -12.62
C ASP A 223 -14.49 -11.66 -11.49
N PHE A 224 -14.24 -10.38 -11.73
CA PHE A 224 -14.42 -9.33 -10.75
C PHE A 224 -15.14 -8.12 -11.33
N LYS A 225 -16.01 -7.51 -10.52
CA LYS A 225 -16.73 -6.27 -10.86
C LYS A 225 -16.30 -5.13 -9.96
N GLU A 226 -15.62 -5.43 -8.88
CA GLU A 226 -15.22 -4.53 -7.80
C GLU A 226 -14.24 -3.47 -8.30
N LYS A 227 -14.50 -2.22 -7.93
CA LYS A 227 -13.66 -1.06 -8.22
C LYS A 227 -12.89 -0.64 -6.96
N ILE A 228 -11.87 0.19 -7.14
CA ILE A 228 -11.10 0.73 -6.01
C ILE A 228 -11.96 1.62 -5.10
N GLU A 229 -13.00 2.22 -5.66
CA GLU A 229 -13.99 3.04 -4.96
C GLU A 229 -14.92 2.22 -4.06
N ASP A 230 -15.09 0.94 -4.34
CA ASP A 230 -15.91 0.01 -3.53
C ASP A 230 -15.26 -0.35 -2.20
N ILE A 231 -14.01 0.02 -1.98
CA ILE A 231 -13.31 -0.16 -0.72
C ILE A 231 -13.60 1.06 0.16
N GLY A 232 -14.29 0.88 1.27
CA GLY A 232 -14.51 1.92 2.26
C GLY A 232 -13.26 2.12 3.12
N GLY A 233 -12.52 3.21 2.93
CA GLY A 233 -11.25 3.47 3.63
C GLY A 233 -10.03 2.93 2.90
N LEU A 234 -8.97 2.57 3.64
CA LEU A 234 -7.67 2.08 3.15
C LEU A 234 -7.00 3.06 2.16
N GLU A 235 -7.10 4.37 2.41
CA GLU A 235 -6.64 5.38 1.44
C GLU A 235 -5.12 5.30 1.18
N GLY A 236 -4.30 4.95 2.19
CA GLY A 236 -2.87 4.76 2.01
C GLY A 236 -2.52 3.63 1.04
N LEU A 237 -3.24 2.51 1.14
CA LEU A 237 -3.12 1.40 0.20
C LEU A 237 -3.61 1.79 -1.20
N LYS A 238 -4.74 2.50 -1.31
CA LYS A 238 -5.30 2.94 -2.58
C LYS A 238 -4.36 3.88 -3.35
N GLU A 239 -3.78 4.86 -2.68
CA GLU A 239 -2.82 5.79 -3.27
C GLU A 239 -1.58 5.05 -3.77
N TRP A 240 -1.06 4.14 -2.94
CA TRP A 240 0.09 3.33 -3.32
C TRP A 240 -0.20 2.44 -4.53
N LEU A 241 -1.35 1.75 -4.55
CA LEU A 241 -1.78 0.94 -5.69
C LEU A 241 -1.96 1.77 -6.97
N LYS A 242 -2.53 2.98 -6.87
CA LYS A 242 -2.65 3.90 -8.02
C LYS A 242 -1.27 4.27 -8.58
N SER A 243 -0.31 4.57 -7.74
CA SER A 243 1.08 4.85 -8.14
C SER A 243 1.71 3.65 -8.86
N LYS A 244 1.58 2.44 -8.29
CA LYS A 244 2.12 1.21 -8.90
C LYS A 244 1.43 0.86 -10.21
N ALA A 245 0.12 1.08 -10.32
CA ALA A 245 -0.62 0.88 -11.57
C ALA A 245 -0.14 1.80 -12.70
N GLN A 246 0.24 3.04 -12.39
CA GLN A 246 0.83 3.95 -13.39
C GLN A 246 2.18 3.44 -13.90
N VAL A 247 3.07 2.99 -13.01
CA VAL A 247 4.35 2.38 -13.39
C VAL A 247 4.12 1.13 -14.25
N PHE A 248 3.18 0.28 -13.85
CA PHE A 248 2.87 -0.98 -14.52
C PHE A 248 2.35 -0.77 -15.95
N ARG A 249 1.52 0.27 -16.18
CA ARG A 249 1.02 0.62 -17.53
C ARG A 249 2.10 1.16 -18.46
N ARG A 250 3.11 1.83 -17.92
CA ARG A 250 4.19 2.48 -18.67
C ARG A 250 5.55 1.82 -18.40
N LEU A 251 5.56 0.49 -18.29
CA LEU A 251 6.73 -0.25 -17.82
C LEU A 251 7.97 -0.07 -18.67
N ASP A 252 7.82 0.00 -20.01
CA ASP A 252 8.95 0.19 -20.94
C ASP A 252 9.60 1.56 -20.75
N GLU A 253 8.80 2.61 -20.52
CA GLU A 253 9.30 3.94 -20.20
C GLU A 253 9.93 3.98 -18.82
N ALA A 254 9.28 3.33 -17.83
CA ALA A 254 9.75 3.25 -16.46
C ALA A 254 11.12 2.54 -16.39
N LYS A 255 11.30 1.43 -17.11
CA LYS A 255 12.60 0.71 -17.23
C LYS A 255 13.68 1.57 -17.85
N LYS A 256 13.36 2.32 -18.92
CA LYS A 256 14.31 3.26 -19.54
C LYS A 256 14.71 4.40 -18.60
N PHE A 257 13.82 4.78 -17.68
CA PHE A 257 14.06 5.80 -16.66
C PHE A 257 14.80 5.25 -15.43
N GLY A 258 14.99 3.93 -15.32
CA GLY A 258 15.66 3.28 -14.20
C GLY A 258 14.72 2.82 -13.08
N VAL A 259 13.42 2.73 -13.34
CA VAL A 259 12.43 2.24 -12.36
C VAL A 259 12.26 0.73 -12.52
N ASP A 260 12.38 0.01 -11.40
CA ASP A 260 12.21 -1.45 -11.37
C ASP A 260 10.76 -1.88 -11.62
N THR A 261 10.60 -3.08 -12.16
CA THR A 261 9.28 -3.71 -12.34
C THR A 261 8.61 -3.94 -10.98
N PRO A 262 7.38 -3.45 -10.75
CA PRO A 262 6.67 -3.73 -9.52
C PRO A 262 6.49 -5.23 -9.29
N LYS A 263 6.79 -5.70 -8.08
CA LYS A 263 6.78 -7.11 -7.71
C LYS A 263 5.46 -7.54 -7.09
N GLY A 264 5.00 -6.80 -6.10
CA GLY A 264 3.75 -7.11 -5.43
C GLY A 264 3.60 -6.49 -4.06
N VAL A 265 2.49 -6.78 -3.42
CA VAL A 265 2.10 -6.31 -2.10
C VAL A 265 1.64 -7.48 -1.23
N LEU A 266 2.00 -7.42 0.05
CA LEU A 266 1.45 -8.32 1.08
C LEU A 266 0.48 -7.52 1.96
N LEU A 267 -0.77 -7.97 2.03
CA LEU A 267 -1.84 -7.38 2.84
C LEU A 267 -2.05 -8.27 4.07
N VAL A 268 -1.66 -7.80 5.22
CA VAL A 268 -1.82 -8.51 6.48
C VAL A 268 -2.81 -7.79 7.39
N GLY A 269 -3.61 -8.49 8.17
CA GLY A 269 -4.50 -7.81 9.11
C GLY A 269 -5.76 -8.57 9.44
N MET A 270 -6.70 -7.83 10.05
CA MET A 270 -7.91 -8.40 10.61
C MET A 270 -8.82 -9.04 9.57
N PRO A 271 -9.46 -10.17 9.86
CA PRO A 271 -10.45 -10.77 8.97
C PRO A 271 -11.63 -9.82 8.74
N GLY A 272 -12.30 -9.94 7.58
CA GLY A 272 -13.45 -9.10 7.25
C GLY A 272 -13.16 -7.62 6.94
N CYS A 273 -11.89 -7.17 7.00
CA CYS A 273 -11.50 -5.77 6.77
C CYS A 273 -11.09 -5.44 5.32
N GLY A 274 -11.50 -6.24 4.34
CA GLY A 274 -11.40 -5.87 2.92
C GLY A 274 -10.13 -6.32 2.18
N LYS A 275 -9.29 -7.23 2.73
CA LYS A 275 -8.07 -7.74 2.07
C LYS A 275 -8.34 -8.34 0.69
N SER A 276 -9.27 -9.30 0.61
CA SER A 276 -9.63 -9.97 -0.65
C SER A 276 -10.34 -9.02 -1.63
N LEU A 277 -11.08 -8.05 -1.11
CA LEU A 277 -11.68 -6.98 -1.91
C LEU A 277 -10.60 -6.10 -2.55
N ALA A 278 -9.54 -5.77 -1.80
CA ALA A 278 -8.41 -4.99 -2.30
C ALA A 278 -7.65 -5.73 -3.42
N ALA A 279 -7.51 -7.07 -3.34
CA ALA A 279 -6.91 -7.88 -4.40
C ALA A 279 -7.72 -7.78 -5.71
N LYS A 280 -9.05 -7.94 -5.64
CA LYS A 280 -9.94 -7.81 -6.80
C LYS A 280 -9.94 -6.40 -7.38
N ALA A 281 -10.05 -5.38 -6.54
CA ALA A 281 -10.02 -3.99 -6.95
C ALA A 281 -8.68 -3.59 -7.59
N SER A 282 -7.56 -4.21 -7.15
CA SER A 282 -6.24 -4.02 -7.77
C SER A 282 -6.24 -4.48 -9.22
N ALA A 283 -6.84 -5.63 -9.54
CA ALA A 283 -6.90 -6.14 -10.90
C ALA A 283 -7.67 -5.18 -11.83
N ARG A 284 -8.76 -4.61 -11.33
CA ARG A 284 -9.50 -3.57 -12.07
C ARG A 284 -8.67 -2.32 -12.29
N LEU A 285 -7.97 -1.87 -11.24
CA LEU A 285 -7.13 -0.66 -11.28
C LEU A 285 -5.95 -0.83 -12.25
N PHE A 286 -5.29 -1.99 -12.27
CA PHE A 286 -4.19 -2.32 -13.17
C PHE A 286 -4.68 -2.65 -14.59
N ASN A 287 -5.98 -2.97 -14.71
CA ASN A 287 -6.64 -3.36 -15.95
C ASN A 287 -6.03 -4.63 -16.57
N VAL A 288 -5.85 -5.67 -15.74
CA VAL A 288 -5.27 -6.97 -16.11
C VAL A 288 -6.08 -8.12 -15.51
N PRO A 289 -5.93 -9.36 -16.03
CA PRO A 289 -6.57 -10.53 -15.45
C PRO A 289 -6.17 -10.78 -13.99
N LEU A 290 -7.10 -11.31 -13.19
CA LEU A 290 -6.88 -11.76 -11.82
C LEU A 290 -6.78 -13.27 -11.79
N LEU A 291 -5.60 -13.78 -11.43
CA LEU A 291 -5.34 -15.20 -11.24
C LEU A 291 -5.31 -15.49 -9.74
N ARG A 292 -6.08 -16.45 -9.28
CA ARG A 292 -6.03 -16.95 -7.91
C ARG A 292 -5.20 -18.22 -7.86
N LEU A 293 -4.19 -18.24 -6.99
CA LEU A 293 -3.45 -19.44 -6.64
C LEU A 293 -4.15 -20.13 -5.47
N ASP A 294 -4.66 -21.32 -5.69
CA ASP A 294 -5.28 -22.14 -4.66
C ASP A 294 -4.20 -22.94 -3.91
N ILE A 295 -3.91 -22.51 -2.69
CA ILE A 295 -2.91 -23.16 -1.83
C ILE A 295 -3.32 -24.60 -1.48
N GLY A 296 -4.60 -24.89 -1.35
CA GLY A 296 -5.09 -26.24 -1.06
C GLY A 296 -4.78 -27.23 -2.19
N ARG A 297 -4.87 -26.78 -3.43
CA ARG A 297 -4.55 -27.60 -4.62
C ARG A 297 -3.05 -27.65 -4.91
N LEU A 298 -2.30 -26.65 -4.40
CA LEU A 298 -0.86 -26.63 -4.53
C LEU A 298 -0.18 -27.75 -3.73
N LEU A 299 -0.72 -28.03 -2.53
CA LEU A 299 -0.19 -29.04 -1.62
C LEU A 299 -0.61 -30.43 -2.10
N GLY A 300 0.25 -31.10 -2.87
CA GLY A 300 0.07 -32.46 -3.34
C GLY A 300 0.22 -33.50 -2.24
N LYS A 301 -0.26 -34.71 -2.52
CA LYS A 301 -0.17 -35.85 -1.58
C LYS A 301 1.22 -36.51 -1.55
N TYR A 302 2.02 -36.31 -2.59
CA TYR A 302 3.33 -36.96 -2.76
C TYR A 302 4.48 -35.97 -2.62
N VAL A 303 5.63 -36.49 -2.19
CA VAL A 303 6.87 -35.70 -2.06
C VAL A 303 7.33 -35.23 -3.46
N GLY A 304 7.55 -33.92 -3.63
CA GLY A 304 7.95 -33.31 -4.90
C GLY A 304 6.80 -32.84 -5.78
N GLU A 305 5.58 -33.31 -5.59
CA GLU A 305 4.40 -32.87 -6.35
C GLU A 305 4.07 -31.39 -6.10
N SER A 306 4.14 -30.95 -4.83
CA SER A 306 3.89 -29.56 -4.45
C SER A 306 4.90 -28.59 -5.07
N GLU A 307 6.18 -28.96 -5.15
CA GLU A 307 7.22 -28.13 -5.77
C GLU A 307 7.04 -28.04 -7.29
N HIS A 308 6.63 -29.15 -7.92
CA HIS A 308 6.27 -29.19 -9.34
C HIS A 308 5.06 -28.30 -9.60
N ASN A 309 3.99 -28.45 -8.81
CA ASN A 309 2.77 -27.67 -8.91
C ASN A 309 3.04 -26.16 -8.77
N MET A 310 3.89 -25.74 -7.83
CA MET A 310 4.29 -24.34 -7.69
C MET A 310 5.00 -23.84 -8.95
N ARG A 311 5.95 -24.60 -9.49
CA ARG A 311 6.66 -24.22 -10.73
C ARG A 311 5.71 -24.08 -11.90
N VAL A 312 4.80 -25.02 -12.08
CA VAL A 312 3.79 -24.98 -13.15
C VAL A 312 2.90 -23.75 -12.98
N ALA A 313 2.40 -23.49 -11.76
CA ALA A 313 1.55 -22.32 -11.49
C ALA A 313 2.27 -20.99 -11.78
N LEU A 314 3.52 -20.86 -11.35
CA LEU A 314 4.30 -19.65 -11.59
C LEU A 314 4.64 -19.46 -13.07
N LYS A 315 5.07 -20.52 -13.78
CA LYS A 315 5.29 -20.49 -15.24
C LYS A 315 4.00 -20.13 -16.00
N THR A 316 2.86 -20.67 -15.58
CA THR A 316 1.55 -20.33 -16.16
C THR A 316 1.20 -18.86 -15.91
N ALA A 317 1.42 -18.33 -14.71
CA ALA A 317 1.20 -16.92 -14.43
C ALA A 317 2.11 -16.02 -15.28
N GLU A 318 3.36 -16.41 -15.48
CA GLU A 318 4.30 -15.70 -16.35
C GLU A 318 3.86 -15.69 -17.81
N SER A 319 3.38 -16.82 -18.32
CA SER A 319 2.89 -16.93 -19.71
C SER A 319 1.67 -16.05 -19.96
N ILE A 320 0.86 -15.81 -18.92
CA ILE A 320 -0.37 -14.99 -19.01
C ILE A 320 -0.08 -13.51 -18.73
N SER A 321 1.14 -13.18 -18.28
CA SER A 321 1.49 -11.79 -17.96
C SER A 321 1.20 -10.84 -19.16
N PRO A 322 0.72 -9.61 -18.92
CA PRO A 322 0.54 -8.95 -17.64
C PRO A 322 -0.70 -9.43 -16.87
N CYS A 323 -0.54 -9.78 -15.60
CA CYS A 323 -1.63 -10.25 -14.74
C CYS A 323 -1.38 -9.92 -13.26
N ILE A 324 -2.43 -10.01 -12.44
CA ILE A 324 -2.29 -10.07 -10.99
C ILE A 324 -2.39 -11.52 -10.54
N LEU A 325 -1.42 -11.96 -9.75
CA LEU A 325 -1.43 -13.25 -9.06
C LEU A 325 -1.88 -13.02 -7.62
N TRP A 326 -3.11 -13.40 -7.31
CA TRP A 326 -3.67 -13.32 -5.96
C TRP A 326 -3.44 -14.63 -5.21
N ILE A 327 -2.82 -14.52 -4.04
CA ILE A 327 -2.58 -15.62 -3.12
C ILE A 327 -3.34 -15.31 -1.84
N ASP A 328 -4.47 -16.00 -1.64
CA ASP A 328 -5.33 -15.76 -0.48
C ASP A 328 -4.89 -16.62 0.70
N GLU A 329 -4.88 -16.02 1.89
CA GLU A 329 -4.54 -16.69 3.15
C GLU A 329 -3.21 -17.47 3.05
N ILE A 330 -2.16 -16.78 2.57
CA ILE A 330 -0.85 -17.38 2.32
C ILE A 330 -0.26 -18.06 3.57
N GLU A 331 -0.67 -17.63 4.78
CA GLU A 331 -0.28 -18.24 6.05
C GLU A 331 -0.73 -19.70 6.21
N LYS A 332 -1.81 -20.12 5.53
CA LYS A 332 -2.26 -21.53 5.57
C LYS A 332 -1.20 -22.51 5.06
N ALA A 333 -0.39 -22.04 4.16
CA ALA A 333 0.71 -22.84 3.65
C ALA A 333 1.87 -22.98 4.64
N PHE A 334 1.90 -22.17 5.70
CA PHE A 334 2.85 -22.26 6.81
C PHE A 334 2.30 -23.02 8.04
N ALA A 335 1.02 -23.41 7.99
CA ALA A 335 0.41 -24.19 9.07
C ALA A 335 1.16 -25.52 9.22
N GLY A 336 1.93 -25.69 10.29
CA GLY A 336 2.73 -26.88 10.56
C GLY A 336 4.25 -26.69 10.58
N ILE A 337 4.75 -25.49 10.24
CA ILE A 337 6.22 -25.22 10.28
C ILE A 337 6.79 -25.33 11.71
N ASN A 338 5.97 -25.09 12.73
CA ASN A 338 6.36 -25.15 14.15
C ASN A 338 6.14 -26.51 14.78
N GLN A 339 5.69 -27.53 14.03
CA GLN A 339 5.59 -28.91 14.52
C GLN A 339 6.75 -29.75 13.97
N ASP A 340 7.50 -30.41 14.81
CA ASP A 340 8.61 -31.31 14.44
C ASP A 340 8.07 -32.47 13.59
N GLY A 341 8.26 -32.39 12.26
CA GLY A 341 7.85 -33.43 11.33
C GLY A 341 8.16 -33.08 9.87
N GLY A 342 8.30 -34.09 9.02
CA GLY A 342 8.72 -33.99 7.59
C GLY A 342 7.87 -33.05 6.71
N ALA A 343 6.64 -32.72 7.10
CA ALA A 343 5.79 -31.73 6.44
C ALA A 343 6.36 -30.29 6.49
N SER A 344 7.14 -29.97 7.52
CA SER A 344 7.76 -28.67 7.71
C SER A 344 8.83 -28.34 6.67
N ASP A 345 9.60 -29.33 6.22
CA ASP A 345 10.71 -29.14 5.27
C ASP A 345 10.23 -28.94 3.84
N ILE A 346 9.14 -29.60 3.44
CA ILE A 346 8.54 -29.44 2.11
C ILE A 346 7.98 -28.02 1.98
N THR A 347 7.27 -27.55 2.99
CA THR A 347 6.69 -26.22 3.04
C THR A 347 7.77 -25.13 3.00
N LYS A 348 8.87 -25.29 3.75
CA LYS A 348 10.01 -24.36 3.72
C LYS A 348 10.66 -24.26 2.34
N ARG A 349 10.84 -25.39 1.64
CA ARG A 349 11.42 -25.43 0.29
C ARG A 349 10.50 -24.77 -0.74
N LEU A 350 9.21 -25.09 -0.69
CA LEU A 350 8.20 -24.54 -1.57
C LEU A 350 8.16 -23.00 -1.49
N PHE A 351 8.19 -22.46 -0.27
CA PHE A 351 8.24 -21.02 -0.05
C PHE A 351 9.57 -20.38 -0.38
N GLY A 352 10.67 -21.07 -0.11
CA GLY A 352 11.99 -20.63 -0.58
C GLY A 352 11.99 -20.40 -2.09
N GLN A 353 11.43 -21.34 -2.84
CA GLN A 353 11.29 -21.27 -4.29
C GLN A 353 10.38 -20.09 -4.73
N PHE A 354 9.22 -19.91 -4.09
CA PHE A 354 8.32 -18.78 -4.36
C PHE A 354 8.99 -17.44 -4.09
N LEU A 355 9.67 -17.30 -2.94
CA LEU A 355 10.33 -16.05 -2.57
C LEU A 355 11.53 -15.74 -3.49
N THR A 356 12.27 -16.76 -3.91
CA THR A 356 13.36 -16.60 -4.90
C THR A 356 12.78 -16.15 -6.24
N TRP A 357 11.71 -16.81 -6.71
CA TRP A 357 11.02 -16.39 -7.92
C TRP A 357 10.52 -14.95 -7.81
N LEU A 358 9.89 -14.57 -6.70
CA LEU A 358 9.39 -13.19 -6.49
C LEU A 358 10.54 -12.16 -6.51
N GLN A 359 11.71 -12.55 -6.01
CA GLN A 359 12.90 -11.70 -6.01
C GLN A 359 13.50 -11.52 -7.40
N GLU A 360 13.57 -12.60 -8.18
CA GLU A 360 14.28 -12.68 -9.46
C GLU A 360 13.40 -12.37 -10.67
N LYS A 361 12.07 -12.40 -10.52
CA LYS A 361 11.15 -12.19 -11.65
C LYS A 361 11.32 -10.81 -12.30
N GLU A 362 11.44 -10.81 -13.61
CA GLU A 362 11.47 -9.61 -14.46
C GLU A 362 10.17 -9.40 -15.26
N ASN A 363 9.25 -10.37 -15.19
CA ASN A 363 8.00 -10.36 -15.91
C ASN A 363 6.94 -9.44 -15.27
N THR A 364 5.86 -9.19 -16.00
CA THR A 364 4.75 -8.33 -15.59
C THR A 364 3.66 -9.08 -14.80
N VAL A 365 4.05 -9.92 -13.86
CA VAL A 365 3.14 -10.52 -12.87
C VAL A 365 3.20 -9.70 -11.59
N PHE A 366 2.09 -9.08 -11.17
CA PHE A 366 2.03 -8.37 -9.90
C PHE A 366 1.37 -9.26 -8.84
N VAL A 367 2.07 -9.54 -7.75
CA VAL A 367 1.57 -10.43 -6.70
C VAL A 367 0.80 -9.65 -5.65
N VAL A 368 -0.43 -10.08 -5.34
CA VAL A 368 -1.20 -9.60 -4.20
C VAL A 368 -1.42 -10.78 -3.26
N ALA A 369 -0.67 -10.82 -2.18
CA ALA A 369 -0.83 -11.85 -1.15
C ALA A 369 -1.64 -11.29 0.02
N THR A 370 -2.52 -12.10 0.61
CA THR A 370 -3.29 -11.75 1.81
C THR A 370 -2.94 -12.71 2.94
N ALA A 371 -2.92 -12.19 4.17
CA ALA A 371 -2.71 -13.00 5.38
C ALA A 371 -3.51 -12.45 6.56
N ASN A 372 -3.95 -13.35 7.45
CA ASN A 372 -4.59 -12.97 8.71
C ASN A 372 -3.59 -12.94 9.88
N ASP A 373 -2.52 -13.73 9.79
CA ASP A 373 -1.54 -13.87 10.87
C ASP A 373 -0.11 -13.71 10.33
N VAL A 374 0.57 -12.67 10.81
CA VAL A 374 1.96 -12.36 10.42
C VAL A 374 2.98 -13.11 11.28
N THR A 375 2.59 -13.64 12.41
CA THR A 375 3.50 -14.27 13.38
C THR A 375 4.02 -15.62 12.92
N VAL A 376 3.33 -16.25 11.98
CA VAL A 376 3.72 -17.55 11.38
C VAL A 376 4.78 -17.43 10.29
N PHE A 377 5.05 -16.22 9.79
CA PHE A 377 6.02 -16.03 8.72
C PHE A 377 7.45 -16.02 9.22
N PRO A 378 8.36 -16.69 8.51
CA PRO A 378 9.78 -16.57 8.81
C PRO A 378 10.29 -15.14 8.50
N PRO A 379 11.35 -14.67 9.23
CA PRO A 379 11.89 -13.31 9.04
C PRO A 379 12.30 -12.98 7.60
N GLU A 380 12.61 -13.99 6.81
CA GLU A 380 12.97 -13.88 5.39
C GLU A 380 11.84 -13.25 4.56
N PHE A 381 10.59 -13.42 4.96
CA PHE A 381 9.42 -12.86 4.27
C PHE A 381 9.44 -11.33 4.24
N PHE A 382 9.96 -10.72 5.30
CA PHE A 382 9.99 -9.26 5.50
C PHE A 382 11.23 -8.59 4.88
N ARG A 383 12.12 -9.34 4.23
CA ARG A 383 13.31 -8.77 3.57
C ARG A 383 12.91 -7.94 2.36
N LYS A 384 13.51 -6.74 2.24
CA LYS A 384 13.35 -5.87 1.07
C LYS A 384 13.75 -6.59 -0.21
N GLY A 385 13.07 -6.28 -1.31
CA GLY A 385 13.34 -6.83 -2.64
C GLY A 385 12.46 -8.03 -3.00
N ARG A 386 11.55 -8.47 -2.13
CA ARG A 386 10.53 -9.52 -2.37
C ARG A 386 9.18 -8.89 -2.66
N PHE A 387 8.45 -8.45 -1.64
CA PHE A 387 7.32 -7.56 -1.83
C PHE A 387 7.81 -6.11 -1.89
N ASP A 388 7.17 -5.28 -2.71
CA ASP A 388 7.46 -3.85 -2.78
C ASP A 388 7.04 -3.15 -1.49
N GLU A 389 5.91 -3.59 -0.89
CA GLU A 389 5.39 -3.05 0.35
C GLU A 389 4.56 -4.11 1.10
N ILE A 390 4.48 -3.94 2.41
CA ILE A 390 3.62 -4.75 3.28
C ILE A 390 2.70 -3.78 4.01
N PHE A 391 1.39 -4.01 3.90
CA PHE A 391 0.38 -3.20 4.56
C PHE A 391 -0.37 -3.96 5.63
N PHE A 392 -0.53 -3.33 6.78
CA PHE A 392 -1.41 -3.77 7.83
C PHE A 392 -2.81 -3.17 7.67
N ILE A 393 -3.83 -4.02 7.68
CA ILE A 393 -5.24 -3.64 7.60
C ILE A 393 -5.87 -3.91 8.97
N ASP A 394 -6.12 -2.85 9.71
CA ASP A 394 -6.82 -2.87 11.01
C ASP A 394 -8.34 -2.74 10.83
N PHE A 395 -9.08 -2.77 11.94
CA PHE A 395 -10.49 -2.40 11.94
C PHE A 395 -10.69 -0.97 11.42
N PRO A 396 -11.78 -0.74 10.69
CA PRO A 396 -12.05 0.57 10.12
C PRO A 396 -12.31 1.60 11.24
N ASN A 397 -11.74 2.80 11.06
CA ASN A 397 -12.00 3.94 11.91
C ASN A 397 -13.41 4.53 11.65
N GLU A 398 -13.84 5.55 12.41
CA GLU A 398 -15.17 6.14 12.29
C GLU A 398 -15.47 6.63 10.85
N GLU A 399 -14.52 7.38 10.23
CA GLU A 399 -14.67 7.90 8.87
C GLU A 399 -14.74 6.78 7.82
N GLU A 400 -13.97 5.71 8.04
CA GLU A 400 -13.97 4.53 7.16
C GLU A 400 -15.30 3.77 7.31
N ARG A 401 -15.83 3.63 8.53
CA ARG A 401 -17.15 3.02 8.76
C ARG A 401 -18.27 3.82 8.12
N GLU A 402 -18.23 5.16 8.18
CA GLU A 402 -19.17 6.01 7.44
C GLU A 402 -19.16 5.69 5.94
N LYS A 403 -17.96 5.59 5.34
CA LYS A 403 -17.80 5.23 3.93
C LYS A 403 -18.32 3.83 3.62
N ILE A 404 -18.06 2.84 4.49
CA ILE A 404 -18.51 1.47 4.33
C ILE A 404 -20.05 1.39 4.37
N PHE A 405 -20.71 2.01 5.35
CA PHE A 405 -22.17 2.11 5.40
C PHE A 405 -22.73 2.73 4.12
N LYS A 406 -22.16 3.84 3.68
CA LYS A 406 -22.59 4.52 2.47
C LYS A 406 -22.51 3.60 1.25
N ILE A 407 -21.38 2.93 1.05
CA ILE A 407 -21.16 2.01 -0.07
C ILE A 407 -22.21 0.87 -0.05
N HIS A 408 -22.44 0.24 1.10
CA HIS A 408 -23.36 -0.90 1.18
C HIS A 408 -24.82 -0.49 1.04
N LEU A 409 -25.21 0.69 1.52
CA LEU A 409 -26.54 1.26 1.31
C LEU A 409 -26.75 1.67 -0.16
N GLU A 410 -25.75 2.30 -0.80
CA GLU A 410 -25.79 2.66 -2.23
C GLU A 410 -25.90 1.44 -3.12
N LYS A 411 -25.10 0.41 -2.87
CA LYS A 411 -25.16 -0.87 -3.64
C LYS A 411 -26.54 -1.51 -3.62
N ARG A 412 -27.31 -1.31 -2.54
CA ARG A 412 -28.67 -1.85 -2.40
C ARG A 412 -29.76 -0.85 -2.79
N GLY A 413 -29.39 0.36 -3.24
CA GLY A 413 -30.35 1.42 -3.60
C GLY A 413 -31.18 1.92 -2.41
N LYS A 414 -30.67 1.77 -1.18
CA LYS A 414 -31.35 2.13 0.06
C LYS A 414 -30.79 3.35 0.77
N LEU A 415 -29.79 4.02 0.20
CA LEU A 415 -29.27 5.28 0.76
C LEU A 415 -30.31 6.38 0.59
N ASN A 416 -30.67 7.05 1.67
CA ASN A 416 -31.59 8.16 1.70
C ASN A 416 -31.27 9.16 2.81
N ASP A 417 -31.89 10.35 2.78
CA ASP A 417 -31.62 11.44 3.72
C ASP A 417 -32.11 11.20 5.17
N LYS A 418 -32.92 10.15 5.39
CA LYS A 418 -33.42 9.76 6.72
C LYS A 418 -32.39 8.93 7.50
N ILE A 419 -31.28 8.54 6.89
CA ILE A 419 -30.25 7.72 7.51
C ILE A 419 -29.10 8.60 8.01
N ASP A 420 -28.90 8.63 9.32
CA ASP A 420 -27.75 9.27 9.96
C ASP A 420 -26.55 8.31 10.00
N ILE A 421 -25.77 8.34 8.93
CA ILE A 421 -24.58 7.50 8.77
C ILE A 421 -23.54 7.76 9.87
N LYS A 422 -23.41 9.02 10.34
CA LYS A 422 -22.46 9.36 11.40
C LYS A 422 -22.83 8.71 12.72
N LYS A 423 -24.12 8.69 13.05
CA LYS A 423 -24.62 8.00 14.23
C LYS A 423 -24.33 6.49 14.15
N LEU A 424 -24.61 5.87 13.00
CA LEU A 424 -24.32 4.44 12.78
C LEU A 424 -22.82 4.13 12.93
N ALA A 425 -21.96 4.97 12.38
CA ALA A 425 -20.51 4.79 12.49
C ALA A 425 -20.01 4.91 13.94
N LYS A 426 -20.64 5.73 14.78
CA LYS A 426 -20.31 5.83 16.21
C LYS A 426 -20.72 4.59 16.98
N GLU A 427 -21.88 4.04 16.70
CA GLU A 427 -22.43 2.85 17.39
C GLU A 427 -21.76 1.54 16.96
N THR A 428 -20.94 1.56 15.90
CA THR A 428 -20.28 0.36 15.35
C THR A 428 -18.76 0.34 15.60
N ILE A 429 -18.31 0.80 16.78
CA ILE A 429 -16.89 0.71 17.15
C ILE A 429 -16.47 -0.75 17.24
N GLY A 430 -15.37 -1.11 16.55
CA GLY A 430 -14.85 -2.48 16.54
C GLY A 430 -15.51 -3.42 15.51
N TYR A 431 -16.46 -2.93 14.75
CA TYR A 431 -17.05 -3.70 13.65
C TYR A 431 -16.15 -3.65 12.41
N CYS A 432 -16.02 -4.75 11.72
CA CYS A 432 -15.29 -4.83 10.46
C CYS A 432 -16.19 -4.55 9.25
N GLY A 433 -15.63 -4.52 8.05
CA GLY A 433 -16.40 -4.25 6.83
C GLY A 433 -17.48 -5.28 6.55
N SER A 434 -17.20 -6.56 6.82
CA SER A 434 -18.19 -7.64 6.67
C SER A 434 -19.32 -7.57 7.68
N ASP A 435 -19.03 -7.14 8.92
CA ASP A 435 -20.08 -6.97 9.93
C ASP A 435 -21.06 -5.87 9.49
N ILE A 436 -20.55 -4.74 8.98
CA ILE A 436 -21.36 -3.64 8.47
C ILE A 436 -22.16 -4.05 7.24
N GLU A 437 -21.59 -4.86 6.35
CA GLU A 437 -22.31 -5.42 5.21
C GLU A 437 -23.48 -6.28 5.66
N GLU A 438 -23.27 -7.15 6.65
CA GLU A 438 -24.30 -8.03 7.18
C GLU A 438 -25.40 -7.24 7.91
N ILE A 439 -25.05 -6.20 8.69
CA ILE A 439 -26.03 -5.29 9.30
C ILE A 439 -26.95 -4.70 8.25
N VAL A 440 -26.38 -4.13 7.17
CA VAL A 440 -27.19 -3.51 6.11
C VAL A 440 -28.05 -4.55 5.40
N LYS A 441 -27.52 -5.74 5.15
CA LYS A 441 -28.25 -6.85 4.50
C LYS A 441 -29.42 -7.30 5.37
N MET A 442 -29.19 -7.61 6.63
CA MET A 442 -30.20 -8.07 7.57
C MET A 442 -31.30 -7.02 7.76
N THR A 443 -30.92 -5.73 7.86
CA THR A 443 -31.91 -4.65 7.97
C THR A 443 -32.81 -4.59 6.75
N VAL A 444 -32.24 -4.68 5.54
CA VAL A 444 -33.03 -4.68 4.29
C VAL A 444 -33.96 -5.88 4.22
N GLU A 445 -33.51 -7.07 4.64
CA GLU A 445 -34.33 -8.29 4.70
C GLU A 445 -35.46 -8.15 5.74
N THR A 446 -35.18 -7.60 6.91
CA THR A 446 -36.16 -7.40 7.97
C THR A 446 -37.24 -6.43 7.54
N VAL A 447 -36.87 -5.28 6.97
CA VAL A 447 -37.83 -4.28 6.48
C VAL A 447 -38.68 -4.86 5.32
N PHE A 448 -38.05 -5.61 4.43
CA PHE A 448 -38.78 -6.29 3.35
C PHE A 448 -39.86 -7.27 3.86
N ASN A 449 -39.57 -8.00 4.94
CA ASN A 449 -40.47 -8.99 5.50
C ASN A 449 -41.61 -8.40 6.36
N VAL A 450 -41.49 -7.17 6.85
CA VAL A 450 -42.47 -6.54 7.77
C VAL A 450 -43.46 -5.65 7.01
N GLU A 451 -43.11 -5.14 5.86
CA GLU A 451 -43.93 -4.17 5.13
C GLU A 451 -44.70 -4.85 3.99
N ASP A 452 -46.02 -4.73 4.02
CA ASP A 452 -46.89 -4.87 2.82
C ASP A 452 -46.48 -3.73 1.86
N ILE A 453 -45.76 -4.09 0.77
CA ILE A 453 -45.10 -3.17 -0.17
C ILE A 453 -46.13 -2.38 -1.03
N GLU A 454 -47.18 -1.84 -0.45
CA GLU A 454 -48.17 -1.06 -1.20
C GLU A 454 -47.77 0.42 -1.37
N ASN A 455 -46.80 0.96 -0.60
CA ASN A 455 -46.38 2.35 -0.70
C ASN A 455 -44.86 2.52 -0.73
N GLU A 456 -44.33 3.17 -1.78
CA GLU A 456 -42.89 3.49 -1.93
C GLU A 456 -42.30 4.36 -0.80
N GLU A 457 -43.09 5.10 -0.04
CA GLU A 457 -42.60 5.93 1.08
C GLU A 457 -42.34 5.13 2.35
N ASP A 458 -43.05 4.04 2.58
CA ASP A 458 -42.90 3.18 3.76
C ASP A 458 -41.73 2.18 3.60
N SER A 459 -41.27 1.94 2.39
CA SER A 459 -40.11 1.07 2.08
C SER A 459 -38.72 1.73 2.29
N LYS A 460 -38.66 2.95 2.81
CA LYS A 460 -37.41 3.69 3.07
C LYS A 460 -36.81 3.33 4.41
N LEU A 461 -35.62 2.77 4.39
CA LEU A 461 -34.85 2.48 5.62
C LEU A 461 -34.65 3.74 6.47
N ARG A 462 -34.77 3.58 7.78
CA ARG A 462 -34.53 4.61 8.79
C ARG A 462 -33.29 4.27 9.62
N THR A 463 -32.69 5.27 10.23
CA THR A 463 -31.55 5.07 11.14
C THR A 463 -31.85 4.06 12.24
N GLN A 464 -33.09 4.06 12.78
CA GLN A 464 -33.50 3.18 13.86
C GLN A 464 -33.49 1.70 13.45
N ASP A 465 -33.91 1.38 12.24
CA ASP A 465 -33.95 0.02 11.73
C ASP A 465 -32.53 -0.59 11.68
N LEU A 466 -31.54 0.21 11.26
CA LEU A 466 -30.12 -0.16 11.26
C LEU A 466 -29.55 -0.27 12.68
N LEU A 467 -29.94 0.62 13.60
CA LEU A 467 -29.53 0.55 15.00
C LEU A 467 -30.05 -0.71 15.71
N ASP A 468 -31.26 -1.13 15.41
CA ASP A 468 -31.82 -2.33 15.99
C ASP A 468 -31.13 -3.60 15.45
N SER A 469 -30.74 -3.61 14.19
CA SER A 469 -29.90 -4.67 13.63
C SER A 469 -28.48 -4.68 14.22
N ILE A 470 -27.86 -3.52 14.50
CA ILE A 470 -26.56 -3.42 15.17
C ILE A 470 -26.58 -4.12 16.54
N LYS A 471 -27.66 -3.97 17.32
CA LYS A 471 -27.79 -4.62 18.64
C LYS A 471 -27.83 -6.14 18.59
N SER A 472 -28.20 -6.71 17.46
CA SER A 472 -28.35 -8.17 17.28
C SER A 472 -27.08 -8.86 16.76
N ILE A 473 -26.04 -8.09 16.38
CA ILE A 473 -24.79 -8.61 15.84
C ILE A 473 -23.64 -8.25 16.77
N ASP A 474 -22.96 -9.25 17.29
CA ASP A 474 -21.72 -9.03 18.05
C ASP A 474 -20.57 -8.68 17.10
N SER A 475 -19.79 -7.64 17.46
CA SER A 475 -18.64 -7.25 16.65
C SER A 475 -17.55 -8.33 16.66
N LEU A 476 -16.89 -8.51 15.52
CA LEU A 476 -15.77 -9.44 15.41
C LEU A 476 -14.64 -9.11 16.39
N SER A 477 -14.47 -7.84 16.74
CA SER A 477 -13.48 -7.40 17.72
C SER A 477 -13.76 -7.90 19.15
N ASN A 478 -15.03 -8.06 19.52
CA ASN A 478 -15.42 -8.63 20.80
C ASN A 478 -15.24 -10.15 20.81
N ILE A 479 -15.63 -10.81 19.71
CA ILE A 479 -15.55 -12.27 19.57
C ILE A 479 -14.09 -12.76 19.62
N LEU A 480 -13.16 -12.00 19.04
CA LEU A 480 -11.75 -12.40 18.88
C LEU A 480 -10.78 -11.53 19.71
N ALA A 481 -11.21 -10.90 20.78
CA ALA A 481 -10.43 -9.89 21.51
C ALA A 481 -9.00 -10.35 21.88
N ASP A 482 -8.82 -11.56 22.41
CA ASP A 482 -7.51 -12.10 22.80
C ASP A 482 -6.59 -12.33 21.58
N LYS A 483 -7.14 -12.86 20.51
CA LYS A 483 -6.39 -13.12 19.27
C LYS A 483 -5.96 -11.82 18.60
N ILE A 484 -6.82 -10.80 18.60
CA ILE A 484 -6.55 -9.47 18.05
C ILE A 484 -5.39 -8.81 18.78
N LYS A 485 -5.32 -8.96 20.11
CA LYS A 485 -4.21 -8.40 20.91
C LYS A 485 -2.87 -9.00 20.50
N VAL A 486 -2.79 -10.33 20.39
CA VAL A 486 -1.57 -11.03 19.95
C VAL A 486 -1.15 -10.60 18.54
N LEU A 487 -2.12 -10.46 17.64
CA LEU A 487 -1.85 -10.00 16.28
C LEU A 487 -1.31 -8.56 16.27
N LYS A 488 -1.92 -7.63 17.01
CA LYS A 488 -1.48 -6.23 17.09
C LYS A 488 -0.05 -6.11 17.63
N ASP A 489 0.27 -6.82 18.69
CA ASP A 489 1.64 -6.86 19.23
C ASP A 489 2.66 -7.37 18.19
N GLY A 490 2.26 -8.35 17.36
CA GLY A 490 3.06 -8.82 16.23
C GLY A 490 3.31 -7.74 15.17
N TYR A 491 2.29 -6.98 14.81
CA TYR A 491 2.42 -5.91 13.80
C TYR A 491 3.30 -4.76 14.24
N GLU A 492 3.18 -4.33 15.49
CA GLU A 492 4.04 -3.29 16.07
C GLU A 492 5.50 -3.72 16.07
N LYS A 493 5.77 -4.98 16.40
CA LYS A 493 7.12 -5.56 16.38
C LYS A 493 7.78 -5.51 15.00
N PHE A 494 7.04 -5.75 13.92
CA PHE A 494 7.55 -5.75 12.55
C PHE A 494 7.49 -4.38 11.87
N LYS A 495 6.96 -3.34 12.52
CA LYS A 495 6.82 -1.96 11.97
C LYS A 495 6.17 -1.94 10.59
N ILE A 496 5.10 -2.70 10.42
CA ILE A 496 4.37 -2.81 9.14
C ILE A 496 3.56 -1.52 8.92
N LYS A 497 3.55 -1.04 7.68
CA LYS A 497 2.85 0.19 7.29
C LYS A 497 1.33 0.01 7.34
N SER A 498 0.58 0.96 7.92
CA SER A 498 -0.87 0.93 7.91
C SER A 498 -1.44 1.09 6.48
N ALA A 499 -2.44 0.30 6.15
CA ALA A 499 -3.17 0.38 4.87
C ALA A 499 -4.21 1.50 4.86
N SER A 500 -4.87 1.71 5.99
CA SER A 500 -5.58 2.93 6.24
C SER A 500 -4.54 4.03 6.10
N GLN A 501 -4.85 5.13 5.40
CA GLN A 501 -4.11 6.31 5.77
C GLN A 501 -4.10 6.21 7.28
N GLU A 502 -2.90 6.11 7.89
CA GLU A 502 -2.82 6.46 9.30
C GLU A 502 -3.85 7.54 9.39
N VAL A 503 -4.86 7.41 10.28
CA VAL A 503 -5.64 8.59 10.61
C VAL A 503 -4.54 9.50 11.06
N ARG A 504 -3.98 10.19 10.09
CA ARG A 504 -3.13 11.32 10.34
C ARG A 504 -4.14 12.20 11.01
N TYR A 505 -4.16 12.00 12.32
CA TYR A 505 -4.94 12.85 13.16
C TYR A 505 -4.69 14.20 12.62
N ARG A 506 -5.76 14.69 12.02
CA ARG A 506 -5.76 15.86 11.18
C ARG A 506 -4.44 16.56 11.37
N ARG A 507 -3.51 16.42 10.41
CA ARG A 507 -2.52 17.47 10.22
C ARG A 507 -3.27 18.69 10.62
N PRO A 508 -2.82 19.54 11.58
CA PRO A 508 -3.64 20.68 11.88
C PRO A 508 -4.12 21.09 10.53
N LYS A 509 -5.42 20.85 10.27
CA LYS A 509 -5.93 20.94 8.90
C LYS A 509 -5.45 22.32 8.53
N LEU A 510 -4.90 22.51 7.34
CA LEU A 510 -4.75 23.87 6.81
C LEU A 510 -6.00 24.71 7.11
N GLU A 511 -7.16 24.04 7.24
CA GLU A 511 -8.46 24.58 7.68
C GLU A 511 -8.49 25.09 9.14
N ASP A 512 -7.69 24.55 10.06
CA ASP A 512 -7.60 25.03 11.45
C ASP A 512 -6.44 26.03 11.65
N MET A 513 -5.59 26.23 10.61
CA MET A 513 -4.62 27.32 10.55
C MET A 513 -5.29 28.52 9.88
N VAL A 514 -5.13 29.67 10.48
CA VAL A 514 -5.66 30.95 9.99
C VAL A 514 -4.48 31.74 9.43
N ILE A 515 -4.56 32.16 8.18
CA ILE A 515 -3.58 33.09 7.59
C ILE A 515 -3.83 34.46 8.22
N VAL A 516 -2.82 34.96 8.88
CA VAL A 516 -2.81 36.30 9.48
C VAL A 516 -1.86 37.18 8.67
N ASN A 517 -2.45 38.07 7.89
CA ASN A 517 -1.68 39.00 7.07
C ASN A 517 -0.79 39.86 7.95
N GLY A 518 0.43 40.05 7.50
CA GLY A 518 1.36 40.95 8.15
C GLY A 518 0.94 42.42 8.05
N GLY A 519 1.50 43.20 8.88
CA GLY A 519 1.18 44.65 8.94
C GLY A 519 2.20 45.43 9.72
N LYS A 520 1.92 46.69 9.99
CA LYS A 520 2.72 47.53 10.89
C LYS A 520 1.85 47.98 12.07
N TYR A 521 2.38 47.78 13.27
CA TYR A 521 1.71 48.27 14.47
C TYR A 521 2.78 48.61 15.55
N LYS A 522 2.34 49.33 16.56
CA LYS A 522 3.12 49.65 17.74
C LYS A 522 2.70 48.70 18.87
N PRO A 523 3.51 47.69 19.24
CA PRO A 523 3.23 46.84 20.38
C PRO A 523 3.08 47.62 21.69
N SER A 524 2.24 47.14 22.60
CA SER A 524 1.99 47.79 23.89
C SER A 524 3.23 47.97 24.77
N PHE A 525 4.23 47.11 24.57
CA PHE A 525 5.48 47.08 25.32
C PHE A 525 6.68 47.66 24.57
N PHE A 526 6.47 48.23 23.36
CA PHE A 526 7.55 48.71 22.51
C PHE A 526 7.25 50.09 21.95
N ASN A 527 8.26 50.99 21.96
CA ASN A 527 8.08 52.39 21.61
C ASN A 527 8.10 52.73 20.12
N LYS A 528 8.30 51.72 19.24
CA LYS A 528 8.42 51.87 17.78
C LYS A 528 7.46 50.93 17.08
N GLU A 529 7.06 51.33 15.89
CA GLU A 529 6.32 50.46 15.00
C GLU A 529 7.21 49.29 14.56
N ILE A 530 6.61 48.12 14.57
CA ILE A 530 7.21 46.87 14.07
C ILE A 530 6.43 46.40 12.87
N LYS A 531 7.11 45.87 11.87
CA LYS A 531 6.54 45.22 10.71
C LYS A 531 6.47 43.70 10.96
N ILE A 532 5.27 43.15 10.96
CA ILE A 532 4.98 41.73 11.00
C ILE A 532 4.86 41.21 9.57
N PHE A 533 5.35 40.03 9.29
CA PHE A 533 5.13 39.32 8.03
C PHE A 533 3.95 38.35 8.15
N ASP A 534 3.49 37.80 7.02
CA ASP A 534 2.38 36.87 6.97
C ASP A 534 2.74 35.57 7.71
N ILE A 535 1.84 35.14 8.59
CA ILE A 535 1.98 33.91 9.36
C ILE A 535 0.70 33.11 9.33
N GLU A 536 0.80 31.81 9.45
CA GLU A 536 -0.33 30.96 9.80
C GLU A 536 -0.35 30.75 11.31
N VAL A 537 -1.52 30.92 11.92
CA VAL A 537 -1.74 30.78 13.37
C VAL A 537 -2.76 29.67 13.58
N TYR A 538 -2.48 28.74 14.49
CA TYR A 538 -3.46 27.72 14.83
C TYR A 538 -4.65 28.34 15.56
N LYS A 539 -5.84 27.97 15.10
CA LYS A 539 -7.11 28.60 15.52
C LYS A 539 -7.38 28.49 17.02
N TYR A 540 -6.91 27.43 17.64
CA TYR A 540 -7.12 27.09 19.03
C TYR A 540 -5.81 26.98 19.81
N LEU A 541 -5.89 26.85 21.12
CA LEU A 541 -4.77 26.34 21.93
C LEU A 541 -4.48 24.88 21.55
N VAL A 542 -3.23 24.45 21.65
CA VAL A 542 -2.90 23.04 21.46
C VAL A 542 -3.56 22.21 22.56
N THR A 543 -4.28 21.15 22.17
CA THR A 543 -5.08 20.34 23.11
C THR A 543 -4.32 19.11 23.60
N ASN A 544 -4.78 18.52 24.70
CA ASN A 544 -4.27 17.23 25.20
C ASN A 544 -4.37 16.12 24.13
N LYS A 545 -5.38 16.17 23.29
CA LYS A 545 -5.55 15.26 22.16
C LYS A 545 -4.41 15.42 21.15
N MET A 546 -4.10 16.63 20.71
CA MET A 546 -2.99 16.88 19.79
C MET A 546 -1.66 16.46 20.38
N TRP A 547 -1.42 16.79 21.64
CA TRP A 547 -0.18 16.49 22.34
C TRP A 547 0.11 14.99 22.50
N ASN A 548 -0.89 14.21 22.94
CA ASN A 548 -0.73 12.78 23.18
C ASN A 548 -0.54 12.01 21.88
N PHE A 549 -1.17 12.45 20.83
CA PHE A 549 -0.99 11.89 19.52
C PHE A 549 0.45 11.98 19.01
N GLU A 550 1.10 13.11 19.27
CA GLU A 550 2.47 13.37 18.85
C GLU A 550 3.50 12.46 19.55
N LYS A 551 3.20 11.94 20.72
CA LYS A 551 4.07 11.02 21.48
C LYS A 551 3.90 9.54 21.12
N GLY A 552 3.04 9.21 20.14
CA GLY A 552 2.78 7.81 19.75
C GLY A 552 2.11 6.98 20.83
N ILE A 553 1.51 7.64 21.83
CA ILE A 553 0.79 6.96 22.90
C ILE A 553 -0.61 6.65 22.36
N SER A 554 -0.85 5.41 21.91
CA SER A 554 -2.19 4.98 21.55
C SER A 554 -3.05 4.98 22.81
N VAL A 555 -4.29 5.41 22.67
CA VAL A 555 -5.26 5.53 23.80
C VAL A 555 -5.48 4.18 24.50
N GLY A 556 -5.30 3.07 23.79
CA GLY A 556 -5.39 1.71 24.34
C GLY A 556 -4.26 1.35 25.31
N SER A 557 -3.05 1.92 25.16
CA SER A 557 -1.90 1.61 26.03
C SER A 557 -1.97 2.35 27.37
N VAL A 558 -2.66 3.50 27.44
CA VAL A 558 -2.82 4.26 28.69
C VAL A 558 -3.77 3.56 29.63
N VAL A 559 -4.86 2.97 29.13
CA VAL A 559 -5.83 2.25 29.96
C VAL A 559 -5.28 0.87 30.40
N GLY A 560 -4.58 0.15 29.52
CA GLY A 560 -4.00 -1.17 29.84
C GLY A 560 -2.80 -1.09 30.80
N SER A 561 -1.92 -0.09 30.65
CA SER A 561 -0.75 0.12 31.51
C SER A 561 -1.12 0.60 32.92
N PHE A 562 -2.26 1.30 33.08
CA PHE A 562 -2.73 1.74 34.39
C PHE A 562 -3.28 0.59 35.27
N ILE A 563 -3.78 -0.49 34.67
CA ILE A 563 -4.39 -1.59 35.40
C ILE A 563 -3.34 -2.63 35.88
N THR A 564 -2.23 -2.81 35.15
CA THR A 564 -1.24 -3.87 35.41
C THR A 564 -0.06 -3.46 36.29
N ASN A 565 0.19 -2.16 36.52
CA ASN A 565 1.39 -1.69 37.25
C ASN A 565 1.11 -0.99 38.59
N ILE A 566 -0.04 -1.29 39.27
CA ILE A 566 -0.37 -0.71 40.58
C ILE A 566 0.55 -1.20 41.74
N SER A 567 1.41 -2.17 41.51
CA SER A 567 2.29 -2.73 42.56
C SER A 567 3.60 -1.98 42.79
N PHE A 568 3.96 -0.97 41.99
CA PHE A 568 5.30 -0.37 42.05
C PHE A 568 5.35 1.15 42.32
N PHE A 569 4.26 1.81 42.68
CA PHE A 569 4.29 3.25 42.99
C PHE A 569 4.14 3.57 44.46
N SER A 570 4.92 4.56 44.91
CA SER A 570 5.05 5.01 46.30
C SER A 570 3.70 5.52 46.88
N ASN A 571 3.60 5.50 48.24
CA ASN A 571 2.41 5.85 49.01
C ASN A 571 1.78 7.24 48.67
N SER A 572 2.49 8.17 48.06
CA SER A 572 1.94 9.45 47.63
C SER A 572 0.96 9.34 46.44
N PHE A 573 1.10 8.31 45.59
CA PHE A 573 0.18 8.08 44.49
C PHE A 573 -1.10 7.34 44.93
N LYS A 574 -1.05 6.58 46.02
CA LYS A 574 -2.23 5.89 46.55
C LYS A 574 -3.23 6.86 47.15
N ASN A 575 -2.79 7.97 47.74
CA ASN A 575 -3.68 8.98 48.31
C ASN A 575 -4.40 9.80 47.24
N PHE A 576 -3.81 9.96 46.03
CA PHE A 576 -4.46 10.64 44.94
C PHE A 576 -5.66 9.86 44.35
N PHE A 577 -5.64 8.53 44.48
CA PHE A 577 -6.73 7.64 44.03
C PHE A 577 -7.72 7.26 45.12
N SER A 578 -7.43 7.52 46.41
CA SER A 578 -8.38 7.25 47.53
C SER A 578 -9.57 8.23 47.47
N ASP A 579 -9.33 9.46 47.04
CA ASP A 579 -10.39 10.47 46.90
C ASP A 579 -11.33 10.24 45.69
N TYR A 580 -10.93 9.31 44.81
CA TYR A 580 -11.74 8.93 43.64
C TYR A 580 -12.63 7.71 43.84
N LYS A 581 -12.65 7.11 45.04
CA LYS A 581 -13.38 5.86 45.34
C LYS A 581 -14.73 6.05 46.02
N GLU A 582 -15.15 7.25 46.37
CA GLU A 582 -16.40 7.47 47.14
C GLU A 582 -17.63 7.99 46.32
N GLU A 583 -17.52 8.19 44.98
CA GLU A 583 -18.73 8.43 44.18
C GLU A 583 -19.03 7.25 43.25
N LYS A 584 -19.46 6.13 43.86
CA LYS A 584 -20.23 5.12 43.13
C LYS A 584 -21.70 5.40 43.32
N ASN A 585 -22.30 6.14 42.40
CA ASN A 585 -23.67 5.93 41.97
C ASN A 585 -23.94 6.57 40.60
N GLU A 586 -24.45 5.71 39.70
CA GLU A 586 -25.24 5.98 38.53
C GLU A 586 -24.52 6.52 37.27
N ASN A 587 -24.46 5.66 36.26
CA ASN A 587 -24.49 5.95 34.83
C ASN A 587 -23.69 7.16 34.34
N HIS A 588 -22.38 7.17 34.50
CA HIS A 588 -21.54 8.04 33.71
C HIS A 588 -20.68 7.20 32.75
N ASN A 589 -21.10 7.18 31.51
CA ASN A 589 -20.22 7.00 30.37
C ASN A 589 -18.89 7.69 30.68
N PHE A 590 -17.79 6.97 30.66
CA PHE A 590 -16.45 7.55 30.60
C PHE A 590 -16.37 8.38 29.32
N SER A 591 -16.89 9.60 29.40
CA SER A 591 -16.86 10.54 28.32
C SER A 591 -15.42 11.02 28.15
N PHE A 592 -15.00 11.12 26.93
CA PHE A 592 -13.77 11.70 26.40
C PHE A 592 -13.51 13.18 26.83
N ILE A 593 -13.82 13.53 28.05
CA ILE A 593 -13.89 14.88 28.60
C ILE A 593 -12.54 15.62 28.56
N GLY A 594 -11.40 14.95 28.70
CA GLY A 594 -10.06 15.58 28.70
C GLY A 594 -9.44 15.92 27.33
N TYR A 595 -10.01 15.46 26.22
CA TYR A 595 -9.34 15.56 24.91
C TYR A 595 -9.43 16.94 24.24
N LYS A 596 -10.45 17.72 24.55
CA LYS A 596 -10.65 19.08 24.03
C LYS A 596 -10.10 20.17 24.94
N SER A 597 -9.59 19.81 26.12
CA SER A 597 -8.95 20.76 27.02
C SER A 597 -7.58 21.16 26.51
N PRO A 598 -7.11 22.38 26.77
CA PRO A 598 -5.78 22.82 26.39
C PRO A 598 -4.72 21.96 27.04
N LYS A 599 -3.61 21.75 26.34
CA LYS A 599 -2.42 21.09 26.89
C LYS A 599 -1.72 22.03 27.87
N GLU A 600 -1.66 21.61 29.10
CA GLU A 600 -1.01 22.28 30.22
C GLU A 600 0.06 21.41 30.87
N ASN A 601 0.69 21.85 31.96
CA ASN A 601 1.77 21.15 32.67
C ASN A 601 2.96 20.83 31.72
N ILE A 602 3.40 21.81 30.96
CA ILE A 602 4.38 21.65 29.90
C ILE A 602 5.41 22.77 29.96
N SER A 603 6.69 22.39 29.83
CA SER A 603 7.79 23.34 29.77
C SER A 603 7.95 23.96 28.38
N TRP A 604 8.59 25.12 28.32
CA TRP A 604 8.92 25.76 27.04
C TRP A 604 9.77 24.86 26.15
N TRP A 605 10.74 24.16 26.71
CA TRP A 605 11.58 23.20 25.99
C TRP A 605 10.83 22.01 25.40
N ASP A 606 9.81 21.51 26.11
CA ASP A 606 8.97 20.42 25.57
C ASP A 606 8.16 20.88 24.36
N ILE A 607 7.73 22.15 24.35
CA ILE A 607 6.99 22.73 23.23
C ILE A 607 7.87 22.87 22.00
N LEU A 608 9.15 23.30 22.15
CA LEU A 608 10.06 23.36 21.02
C LEU A 608 10.27 21.99 20.37
N LYS A 609 10.42 20.94 21.18
CA LYS A 609 10.53 19.54 20.71
C LYS A 609 9.23 19.12 20.00
N TYR A 610 8.10 19.46 20.57
CA TYR A 610 6.79 19.19 19.96
C TYR A 610 6.65 19.86 18.59
N CYS A 611 6.99 21.13 18.48
CA CYS A 611 6.97 21.86 17.21
C CYS A 611 7.85 21.19 16.14
N ASN A 612 9.02 20.71 16.54
CA ASN A 612 9.92 19.99 15.64
C ASN A 612 9.32 18.66 15.16
N GLU A 613 8.76 17.86 16.07
CA GLU A 613 8.11 16.60 15.69
C GLU A 613 6.89 16.83 14.81
N LEU A 614 6.10 17.85 15.10
CA LEU A 614 4.98 18.27 14.26
C LEU A 614 5.45 18.70 12.87
N SER A 615 6.54 19.48 12.77
CA SER A 615 7.14 19.90 11.49
C SER A 615 7.59 18.70 10.66
N LYS A 616 8.35 17.77 11.23
CA LYS A 616 8.79 16.54 10.55
C LYS A 616 7.63 15.73 10.00
N ARG A 617 6.55 15.58 10.74
CA ARG A 617 5.33 14.86 10.30
C ARG A 617 4.62 15.54 9.14
N HIS A 618 4.78 16.85 9.02
CA HIS A 618 4.25 17.61 7.89
C HIS A 618 5.23 17.74 6.73
N ASN A 619 6.38 17.05 6.80
CA ASN A 619 7.48 17.15 5.85
C ASN A 619 7.99 18.60 5.71
N LEU A 620 8.00 19.34 6.83
CA LEU A 620 8.55 20.69 6.93
C LEU A 620 9.89 20.62 7.65
N GLU A 621 10.82 21.53 7.31
CA GLU A 621 12.09 21.65 8.02
C GLU A 621 11.84 22.12 9.46
N PRO A 622 12.26 21.35 10.49
CA PRO A 622 12.12 21.77 11.89
C PRO A 622 12.80 23.10 12.17
N VAL A 623 12.13 23.97 12.91
CA VAL A 623 12.69 25.31 13.22
C VAL A 623 13.80 25.25 14.25
N TYR A 624 13.69 24.37 15.24
CA TYR A 624 14.57 24.35 16.40
C TYR A 624 15.63 23.26 16.31
N ASN A 625 16.90 23.61 16.29
CA ASN A 625 18.03 22.71 16.41
C ASN A 625 18.45 22.65 17.89
N ILE A 626 18.04 21.59 18.59
CA ILE A 626 18.27 21.41 20.01
C ILE A 626 19.35 20.33 20.19
N THR A 627 20.47 20.74 20.71
CA THR A 627 21.61 19.89 21.12
C THR A 627 21.85 20.01 22.63
N TYR A 628 22.75 19.24 23.18
CA TYR A 628 23.05 19.24 24.60
C TYR A 628 24.56 19.40 24.81
N ASP A 629 24.95 20.19 25.79
CA ASP A 629 26.35 20.30 26.20
C ASP A 629 26.81 19.11 27.06
N ASN A 630 28.06 19.11 27.47
CA ASN A 630 28.66 18.08 28.31
C ASN A 630 28.01 17.97 29.71
N LEU A 631 27.26 18.96 30.14
CA LEU A 631 26.50 19.01 31.40
C LEU A 631 25.03 18.73 31.21
N ASN A 632 24.66 18.26 30.00
CA ASN A 632 23.29 17.95 29.60
C ASN A 632 22.34 19.17 29.61
N LYS A 633 22.88 20.38 29.45
CA LYS A 633 22.08 21.59 29.26
C LYS A 633 21.72 21.75 27.79
N PRO A 634 20.47 22.10 27.47
CA PRO A 634 20.05 22.28 26.09
C PRO A 634 20.71 23.52 25.47
N ILE A 635 21.23 23.34 24.27
CA ILE A 635 21.74 24.41 23.39
C ILE A 635 20.74 24.53 22.24
N LEU A 636 20.24 25.74 22.01
CA LEU A 636 19.28 26.04 20.95
C LEU A 636 20.01 26.80 19.81
N LYS A 637 19.74 26.32 18.56
CA LYS A 637 19.97 27.08 17.34
C LYS A 637 18.70 27.07 16.50
N ILE A 638 18.57 27.96 15.54
CA ILE A 638 17.40 28.05 14.66
C ILE A 638 17.82 27.67 13.25
N ASN A 639 17.13 26.69 12.68
CA ASN A 639 17.30 26.30 11.30
C ASN A 639 16.64 27.32 10.37
N GLN A 640 17.34 27.70 9.31
CA GLN A 640 16.83 28.58 8.26
C GLN A 640 17.02 27.92 6.90
N ILE A 641 16.09 28.11 6.00
CA ILE A 641 16.09 27.51 4.66
C ILE A 641 17.34 27.94 3.90
N GLY A 642 18.15 26.97 3.47
CA GLY A 642 19.35 27.21 2.67
C GLY A 642 20.54 27.79 3.43
N GLU A 643 20.51 27.87 4.77
CA GLU A 643 21.56 28.43 5.63
C GLU A 643 21.94 27.41 6.74
N SER A 644 23.13 27.59 7.30
CA SER A 644 23.52 26.88 8.53
C SER A 644 22.69 27.38 9.72
N PRO A 645 22.41 26.54 10.74
CA PRO A 645 21.66 26.94 11.91
C PRO A 645 22.28 28.15 12.61
N VAL A 646 21.49 29.17 12.91
CA VAL A 646 21.91 30.42 13.52
C VAL A 646 21.62 30.47 15.01
N GLU A 647 22.31 31.37 15.73
CA GLU A 647 22.04 31.62 17.15
C GLU A 647 20.61 32.19 17.33
N PRO A 648 19.95 31.90 18.46
CA PRO A 648 18.53 32.25 18.67
C PRO A 648 18.23 33.74 18.60
N ASP A 649 19.19 34.60 18.98
CA ASP A 649 19.08 36.08 18.94
C ASP A 649 19.29 36.67 17.54
N LYS A 650 19.72 35.85 16.57
CA LYS A 650 20.01 36.22 15.17
C LYS A 650 19.05 35.62 14.15
N ALA A 651 18.05 34.87 14.60
CA ALA A 651 17.15 34.18 13.71
C ALA A 651 16.26 35.14 12.90
N ASP A 652 16.10 34.84 11.63
CA ASP A 652 15.08 35.45 10.78
C ASP A 652 13.99 34.41 10.54
N PHE A 653 12.89 34.51 11.30
CA PHE A 653 11.78 33.58 11.21
C PHE A 653 11.08 33.58 9.84
N LYS A 654 11.29 34.56 8.98
CA LYS A 654 10.82 34.55 7.60
C LYS A 654 11.48 33.44 6.76
N LYS A 655 12.65 32.98 7.19
CA LYS A 655 13.42 31.94 6.55
C LYS A 655 13.19 30.56 7.18
N THR A 656 12.14 30.40 7.99
CA THR A 656 11.78 29.13 8.62
C THR A 656 10.50 28.58 8.01
N GLU A 657 10.40 27.26 7.92
CA GLU A 657 9.28 26.58 7.27
C GLU A 657 8.35 25.90 8.29
N GLY A 658 8.92 25.33 9.33
CA GLY A 658 8.24 24.48 10.29
C GLY A 658 7.37 25.24 11.30
N PHE A 659 6.66 24.46 12.11
CA PHE A 659 5.90 24.99 13.24
C PHE A 659 6.81 25.50 14.35
N ARG A 660 6.36 26.55 15.02
CA ARG A 660 7.09 27.22 16.10
C ARG A 660 6.15 27.92 17.09
N LEU A 661 6.71 28.36 18.20
CA LEU A 661 6.05 29.32 19.07
C LEU A 661 5.95 30.68 18.38
N PRO A 662 4.89 31.44 18.63
CA PRO A 662 4.83 32.84 18.21
C PRO A 662 5.89 33.66 18.95
N THR A 663 6.44 34.65 18.28
CA THR A 663 7.12 35.74 18.99
C THR A 663 6.09 36.59 19.74
N GLU A 664 6.51 37.31 20.76
CA GLU A 664 5.60 38.12 21.56
C GLU A 664 4.85 39.19 20.74
N VAL A 665 5.57 39.81 19.78
CA VAL A 665 4.94 40.78 18.87
C VAL A 665 3.96 40.14 17.90
N GLU A 666 4.22 38.94 17.40
CA GLU A 666 3.27 38.19 16.59
C GLU A 666 2.03 37.79 17.41
N TRP A 667 2.26 37.36 18.67
CA TRP A 667 1.17 37.01 19.57
C TRP A 667 0.22 38.22 19.80
N GLU A 668 0.75 39.41 20.14
CA GLU A 668 -0.07 40.59 20.36
C GLU A 668 -0.79 41.05 19.08
N TRP A 669 -0.12 40.90 17.89
CA TRP A 669 -0.70 41.22 16.60
C TRP A 669 -1.95 40.39 16.32
N PHE A 670 -1.83 39.07 16.36
CA PHE A 670 -2.98 38.24 16.07
C PHE A 670 -4.03 38.23 17.20
N ALA A 671 -3.64 38.37 18.45
CA ALA A 671 -4.60 38.46 19.56
C ALA A 671 -5.49 39.72 19.47
N ARG A 672 -4.95 40.82 18.94
CA ARG A 672 -5.72 42.05 18.65
C ARG A 672 -6.57 41.98 17.39
N GLY A 673 -6.45 40.88 16.58
CA GLY A 673 -7.22 40.69 15.36
C GLY A 673 -6.51 41.20 14.08
N GLY A 674 -5.22 41.51 14.14
CA GLY A 674 -4.37 41.83 12.98
C GLY A 674 -4.92 43.01 12.14
N GLU A 675 -4.59 42.97 10.84
CA GLU A 675 -5.02 43.99 9.86
C GLU A 675 -6.54 44.10 9.77
N VAL A 676 -7.26 42.98 9.95
CA VAL A 676 -8.76 42.97 9.91
C VAL A 676 -9.31 43.85 11.02
N ALA A 677 -8.80 43.73 12.22
CA ALA A 677 -9.25 44.58 13.35
C ALA A 677 -8.86 46.05 13.20
N ILE A 678 -7.78 46.39 12.51
CA ILE A 678 -7.43 47.77 12.18
C ILE A 678 -8.46 48.34 11.21
N GLN A 679 -8.83 47.60 10.18
CA GLN A 679 -9.81 48.00 9.18
C GLN A 679 -11.22 48.16 9.77
N ASP A 680 -11.59 47.31 10.72
CA ASP A 680 -12.87 47.35 11.43
C ASP A 680 -12.92 48.35 12.60
N GLY A 681 -11.79 48.99 12.93
CA GLY A 681 -11.68 49.89 14.07
C GLY A 681 -11.78 49.22 15.45
N THR A 682 -11.49 47.89 15.51
CA THR A 682 -11.60 47.05 16.72
C THR A 682 -10.26 46.62 17.30
N PHE A 683 -9.16 47.09 16.75
CA PHE A 683 -7.79 46.72 17.14
C PHE A 683 -7.42 47.07 18.60
N ASP A 684 -8.02 48.11 19.13
CA ASP A 684 -7.73 48.59 20.49
C ASP A 684 -8.66 48.02 21.57
N LYS A 685 -9.36 46.94 21.25
CA LYS A 685 -10.16 46.19 22.25
C LYS A 685 -9.29 45.71 23.40
N VAL A 686 -9.86 45.75 24.62
CA VAL A 686 -9.14 45.38 25.84
C VAL A 686 -8.75 43.90 25.87
N TYR A 687 -9.66 43.05 25.41
CA TYR A 687 -9.46 41.60 25.28
C TYR A 687 -9.52 41.18 23.81
N SER A 688 -9.09 39.99 23.51
CA SER A 688 -9.09 39.49 22.13
C SER A 688 -10.50 39.47 21.55
N GLY A 689 -10.85 40.40 20.69
CA GLY A 689 -12.15 40.52 20.02
C GLY A 689 -13.24 41.28 20.80
N SER A 690 -13.06 41.66 22.08
CA SER A 690 -14.12 42.30 22.88
C SER A 690 -13.56 43.19 24.01
N ASP A 691 -14.39 44.13 24.48
CA ASP A 691 -14.13 44.86 25.74
C ASP A 691 -14.77 44.18 26.95
N ASN A 692 -15.58 43.14 26.72
CA ASN A 692 -16.23 42.35 27.77
C ASN A 692 -15.53 40.97 27.90
N PRO A 693 -14.83 40.71 29.02
CA PRO A 693 -14.15 39.45 29.27
C PRO A 693 -15.06 38.22 29.31
N GLU A 694 -16.32 38.38 29.77
CA GLU A 694 -17.29 37.28 29.86
C GLU A 694 -17.55 36.61 28.50
N LYS A 695 -17.41 37.36 27.41
CA LYS A 695 -17.69 36.87 26.07
C LYS A 695 -16.52 36.07 25.47
N VAL A 696 -15.30 36.39 25.85
CA VAL A 696 -14.08 35.94 25.13
C VAL A 696 -13.05 35.24 25.99
N ALA A 697 -13.21 35.24 27.33
CA ALA A 697 -12.22 34.73 28.26
C ALA A 697 -12.79 33.79 29.31
N TRP A 698 -12.08 32.72 29.60
CA TRP A 698 -12.21 31.93 30.81
C TRP A 698 -11.18 32.39 31.82
N TYR A 699 -11.59 32.98 32.94
CA TYR A 699 -10.75 33.53 33.98
C TYR A 699 -11.31 33.16 35.36
N ARG A 700 -10.63 33.49 36.44
CA ARG A 700 -10.90 33.03 37.79
C ARG A 700 -12.37 33.09 38.21
N ASP A 701 -13.06 34.19 37.85
CA ASP A 701 -14.42 34.43 38.35
C ASP A 701 -15.49 33.71 37.55
N ASN A 702 -15.18 33.11 36.38
CA ASN A 702 -16.15 32.40 35.53
C ASN A 702 -15.66 31.00 35.07
N SER A 703 -14.52 30.52 35.55
CA SER A 703 -13.90 29.27 35.10
C SER A 703 -14.18 28.08 36.01
N GLU A 704 -14.91 28.28 37.11
CA GLU A 704 -15.18 27.22 38.12
C GLU A 704 -13.91 26.53 38.65
N GLY A 705 -12.74 27.18 38.55
CA GLY A 705 -11.46 26.67 39.06
C GLY A 705 -10.74 25.66 38.17
N GLU A 706 -11.13 25.53 36.90
CA GLU A 706 -10.51 24.58 35.95
C GLU A 706 -10.39 25.16 34.52
N THR A 707 -9.63 24.44 33.67
CA THR A 707 -9.54 24.72 32.24
C THR A 707 -10.82 24.30 31.51
N HIS A 708 -11.20 25.04 30.49
CA HIS A 708 -12.34 24.75 29.64
C HIS A 708 -11.93 24.24 28.26
N TYR A 709 -12.89 23.62 27.57
CA TYR A 709 -12.67 23.19 26.19
C TYR A 709 -12.34 24.39 25.32
N VAL A 710 -11.34 24.18 24.43
CA VAL A 710 -10.93 25.22 23.50
C VAL A 710 -12.10 25.60 22.57
N GLY A 711 -12.21 26.89 22.24
CA GLY A 711 -13.19 27.39 21.30
C GLY A 711 -14.63 27.53 21.86
N THR A 712 -14.81 27.53 23.16
CA THR A 712 -16.14 27.65 23.80
C THR A 712 -16.58 29.09 24.05
N LYS A 713 -15.65 30.07 24.05
CA LYS A 713 -15.96 31.52 24.05
C LYS A 713 -15.95 32.07 22.62
N LEU A 714 -16.31 33.32 22.43
CA LEU A 714 -16.32 33.95 21.11
C LEU A 714 -14.88 34.18 20.59
N PRO A 715 -14.64 34.02 19.29
CA PRO A 715 -13.36 34.29 18.67
C PRO A 715 -13.12 35.78 18.46
N ASN A 716 -11.90 36.15 18.13
CA ASN A 716 -11.61 37.49 17.63
C ASN A 716 -11.90 37.63 16.12
N GLN A 717 -11.59 38.78 15.52
CA GLN A 717 -11.88 39.14 14.13
C GLN A 717 -11.21 38.19 13.12
N LEU A 718 -10.12 37.51 13.49
CA LEU A 718 -9.41 36.49 12.71
C LEU A 718 -10.03 35.11 12.90
N GLY A 719 -11.02 34.92 13.74
CA GLY A 719 -11.57 33.63 14.08
C GLY A 719 -10.69 32.81 15.06
N LEU A 720 -9.76 33.47 15.77
CA LEU A 720 -8.91 32.84 16.78
C LEU A 720 -9.60 32.84 18.13
N TYR A 721 -9.58 31.70 18.81
CA TYR A 721 -10.22 31.47 20.09
C TYR A 721 -9.21 31.47 21.23
N ASP A 722 -9.66 31.75 22.44
CA ASP A 722 -8.91 31.61 23.69
C ASP A 722 -7.59 32.41 23.77
N CYS A 723 -7.44 33.46 22.94
CA CYS A 723 -6.33 34.41 23.09
C CYS A 723 -6.47 35.31 24.32
N SER A 724 -7.59 35.24 25.03
CA SER A 724 -7.80 35.84 26.34
C SER A 724 -8.36 34.76 27.27
N GLY A 725 -7.67 34.45 28.38
CA GLY A 725 -8.09 33.44 29.36
C GLY A 725 -7.77 31.99 28.98
N ASN A 726 -8.44 31.07 29.64
CA ASN A 726 -8.24 29.62 29.60
C ASN A 726 -6.88 29.21 30.17
N VAL A 727 -5.80 29.25 29.38
CA VAL A 727 -4.41 29.06 29.87
C VAL A 727 -3.49 30.15 29.33
N TRP A 728 -2.44 30.49 30.09
CA TRP A 728 -1.37 31.30 29.61
C TRP A 728 -0.72 30.68 28.37
N GLU A 729 -0.33 31.50 27.39
CA GLU A 729 0.34 31.05 26.18
C GLU A 729 1.84 31.38 26.22
N TRP A 730 2.70 30.36 26.10
CA TRP A 730 4.13 30.54 25.93
C TRP A 730 4.44 31.23 24.60
N CYS A 731 5.31 32.25 24.67
CA CYS A 731 5.94 32.87 23.50
C CYS A 731 7.43 32.46 23.40
N TYR A 732 8.02 32.73 22.24
CA TYR A 732 9.44 32.43 21.99
C TYR A 732 10.37 33.30 22.82
N ASP A 733 10.00 34.54 23.07
CA ASP A 733 10.83 35.62 23.60
C ASP A 733 11.26 35.44 25.06
N THR A 734 12.45 35.94 25.36
CA THR A 734 12.87 36.19 26.75
C THR A 734 12.12 37.41 27.28
N PHE A 735 11.65 37.34 28.52
CA PHE A 735 10.96 38.46 29.15
C PHE A 735 11.94 39.60 29.48
N SER A 736 11.63 40.82 29.06
CA SER A 736 12.34 42.01 29.44
C SER A 736 11.37 43.07 29.90
N SER A 737 11.70 43.70 31.04
CA SER A 737 10.97 44.84 31.57
C SER A 737 11.34 46.15 30.90
N SER A 738 12.47 46.20 30.19
CA SER A 738 12.97 47.41 29.53
C SER A 738 12.56 47.46 28.06
N PRO A 739 12.11 48.60 27.54
CA PRO A 739 11.81 48.75 26.11
C PRO A 739 13.08 48.60 25.31
N ILE A 740 13.09 47.74 24.32
CA ILE A 740 14.25 47.30 23.60
C ILE A 740 14.53 48.20 22.41
N SER A 741 15.81 48.55 22.22
CA SER A 741 16.27 49.37 21.10
C SER A 741 16.65 48.59 19.83
N LYS A 742 16.46 47.29 19.77
CA LYS A 742 16.94 46.45 18.67
C LYS A 742 15.96 46.34 17.48
N LYS A 743 16.53 46.31 16.31
CA LYS A 743 15.81 46.19 15.00
C LYS A 743 15.09 44.86 14.76
N VAL A 744 15.04 43.95 15.72
CA VAL A 744 14.47 42.61 15.56
C VAL A 744 13.07 42.52 16.18
N ALA A 745 12.22 41.75 15.55
CA ALA A 745 10.80 41.59 15.95
C ALA A 745 10.60 40.63 17.15
N TYR A 746 11.66 40.36 17.93
CA TYR A 746 11.62 39.52 19.13
C TYR A 746 12.87 39.75 20.01
N ILE A 747 12.82 39.24 21.24
CA ILE A 747 13.91 39.34 22.21
C ILE A 747 14.34 37.93 22.60
N PHE A 748 15.60 37.63 22.45
CA PHE A 748 16.18 36.42 22.98
C PHE A 748 17.49 36.71 23.68
N ASP A 749 17.57 36.38 24.97
CA ASP A 749 18.81 36.36 25.73
C ASP A 749 19.06 34.92 26.16
N ILE A 750 20.22 34.39 25.77
CA ILE A 750 20.64 33.02 26.06
C ILE A 750 20.93 32.79 27.54
N ASN A 751 21.22 33.84 28.26
CA ASN A 751 21.58 33.79 29.68
C ASN A 751 20.36 33.92 30.61
N GLU A 752 19.17 34.16 30.03
CA GLU A 752 17.92 34.36 30.77
C GLU A 752 16.97 33.21 30.52
N ASP A 753 16.52 32.56 31.57
CA ASP A 753 15.56 31.42 31.49
C ASP A 753 14.10 31.85 31.51
N ASN A 754 13.80 33.07 31.81
CA ASN A 754 12.43 33.60 31.87
C ASN A 754 11.85 33.85 30.47
N ARG A 755 10.84 33.09 30.10
CA ARG A 755 10.14 33.22 28.82
C ARG A 755 8.79 33.90 28.97
N VAL A 756 8.41 34.67 27.95
CA VAL A 756 7.16 35.46 27.96
C VAL A 756 5.93 34.58 27.99
N LEU A 757 4.95 34.96 28.79
CA LEU A 757 3.60 34.42 28.85
C LEU A 757 2.57 35.54 28.54
N ARG A 758 1.57 35.18 27.76
CA ARG A 758 0.51 36.11 27.32
C ARG A 758 -0.87 35.48 27.52
N GLY A 759 -1.94 36.29 27.49
CA GLY A 759 -3.33 35.87 27.41
C GLY A 759 -4.08 35.70 28.73
N GLY A 760 -3.41 35.45 29.85
CA GLY A 760 -4.07 35.11 31.12
C GLY A 760 -4.52 33.66 31.20
N SER A 761 -5.03 33.24 32.36
CA SER A 761 -5.49 31.89 32.59
C SER A 761 -6.75 31.82 33.42
N TRP A 762 -7.34 30.63 33.52
CA TRP A 762 -8.47 30.35 34.37
C TRP A 762 -8.24 30.65 35.85
N LYS A 763 -7.02 30.72 36.32
CA LYS A 763 -6.65 31.07 37.69
C LYS A 763 -6.55 32.55 37.96
N THR A 764 -6.39 33.36 36.90
CA THR A 764 -6.04 34.76 37.03
C THR A 764 -7.26 35.68 36.92
N THR A 765 -7.13 36.90 37.36
CA THR A 765 -8.21 37.92 37.23
C THR A 765 -8.37 38.33 35.76
N ASN A 766 -9.51 38.91 35.42
CA ASN A 766 -9.76 39.44 34.09
C ASN A 766 -8.71 40.49 33.66
N GLY A 767 -8.15 41.26 34.62
CA GLY A 767 -7.04 42.19 34.35
C GLY A 767 -5.81 41.57 33.68
N ASN A 768 -5.54 40.32 33.98
CA ASN A 768 -4.44 39.53 33.38
C ASN A 768 -4.76 38.98 32.00
N CYS A 769 -6.06 38.88 31.62
CA CYS A 769 -6.49 38.41 30.31
C CYS A 769 -6.50 39.48 29.21
N LYS A 770 -6.10 40.72 29.55
CA LYS A 770 -5.97 41.82 28.57
C LYS A 770 -4.90 41.49 27.54
N VAL A 771 -5.15 41.80 26.27
CA VAL A 771 -4.17 41.58 25.18
C VAL A 771 -2.84 42.30 25.39
N THR A 772 -2.80 43.32 26.24
CA THR A 772 -1.60 44.09 26.58
C THR A 772 -0.86 43.54 27.81
N PHE A 773 -1.46 42.62 28.57
CA PHE A 773 -0.85 42.15 29.80
C PHE A 773 0.30 41.16 29.48
N ARG A 774 1.37 41.25 30.20
CA ARG A 774 2.60 40.50 30.04
C ARG A 774 3.06 39.92 31.36
N THR A 775 3.53 38.69 31.35
CA THR A 775 4.21 38.03 32.47
C THR A 775 5.25 37.06 31.97
N PHE A 776 5.87 36.32 32.85
CA PHE A 776 6.88 35.33 32.49
C PHE A 776 6.86 34.12 33.40
N SER A 777 7.50 33.05 32.95
CA SER A 777 7.84 31.91 33.75
C SER A 777 9.22 31.38 33.33
N ASP A 778 9.88 30.64 34.23
CA ASP A 778 11.09 29.89 33.91
C ASP A 778 10.82 28.84 32.82
N SER A 779 11.72 28.73 31.86
CA SER A 779 11.60 27.85 30.69
C SER A 779 11.40 26.36 31.02
N ASN A 780 11.79 25.94 32.21
CA ASN A 780 11.66 24.56 32.69
C ASN A 780 10.37 24.32 33.50
N ASN A 781 9.65 25.38 33.89
CA ASN A 781 8.47 25.28 34.68
C ASN A 781 7.33 24.55 33.96
N ARG A 782 6.59 23.75 34.73
CA ARG A 782 5.41 23.02 34.29
C ARG A 782 4.26 23.35 35.24
N VAL A 783 3.33 24.12 34.78
CA VAL A 783 2.20 24.62 35.60
C VAL A 783 0.88 24.28 34.90
N ASN A 784 -0.14 23.99 35.70
CA ASN A 784 -1.44 23.50 35.19
C ASN A 784 -2.34 24.60 34.61
N ASP A 785 -1.84 25.81 34.45
CA ASP A 785 -2.53 26.92 33.81
C ASP A 785 -1.69 27.61 32.71
N ILE A 786 -0.62 26.91 32.25
CA ILE A 786 0.24 27.37 31.16
C ILE A 786 0.20 26.35 30.03
N GLY A 787 -0.18 26.80 28.85
CA GLY A 787 -0.21 26.04 27.61
C GLY A 787 0.44 26.82 26.47
N PHE A 788 0.03 26.57 25.22
CA PHE A 788 0.65 27.20 24.05
C PHE A 788 -0.24 27.14 22.80
N ARG A 789 0.11 27.98 21.86
CA ARG A 789 -0.40 28.03 20.48
C ARG A 789 0.78 27.90 19.51
N ILE A 790 0.56 27.28 18.36
CA ILE A 790 1.58 27.16 17.33
C ILE A 790 1.33 28.11 16.17
N VAL A 791 2.41 28.57 15.58
CA VAL A 791 2.41 29.36 14.35
C VAL A 791 3.43 28.81 13.36
N ARG A 792 3.35 29.21 12.11
CA ARG A 792 4.40 29.00 11.12
C ARG A 792 4.44 30.19 10.15
N THR A 793 5.54 30.33 9.44
CA THR A 793 5.70 31.33 8.37
C THR A 793 4.96 30.83 7.12
N VAL A 794 4.28 31.73 6.38
CA VAL A 794 3.57 31.44 5.11
C VAL A 794 4.57 31.30 3.97
#